data_9f9685a3b94ded15ed300dbf78a8d777
#
_entry.id   9f9685a3b94ded15ed300dbf78a8d777
#
_cell.length_a   1.000
_cell.length_b   1.000
_cell.length_c   1.000
_cell.angle_alpha   90.00
_cell.angle_beta   90.00
_cell.angle_gamma   90.00
#
_symmetry.space_group_name_H-M   'P 1'
#
loop_
_entity.id
_entity.type
_entity.pdbx_description
1 polymer ?
#
loop_
_entity_poly.entity_id
_entity_poly.type
_entity_poly.pdbx_seq_one_letter_code
_entity_poly.pdbx_strand_id
1 'polypeptide(L)'
;MNKKVDGKSVKKGLLPYLFIGIVIIGIFYVFNYLNHTTNIFTYDEFMDNLNNGKITKIELVPRDRAQTFEVTGKLADYGEAEEFFVSLPKSEVIVNKITEAVEKQKIEFVTEADPESSTLLMIVTNILPTLLLLGIAFFFLNRQLAGNKSSMDFGKSKAKLSNDKNKVRFTDVAGLKEEKEEVRELIDFLKNPKKFQKLGARIPKGVLLMGPPGTGKTLLARAVAGEANVPFYFISGSDFVELFVGVGASRVRDMFQQAKRNAPCLIFIDEIDAVGRQRGTGLGGGHDEREQTLNQLLTEMDGFGENSGIIIIAATNRPDVLDPALLRPGRFDRQVTVSLPDIKGREEILEVHARNKTLGKDVTLHNLAKRTPGFSGADLENLLNEAALLAVRRDKNEITMHEVDEATDRVLMGPAKVSHKYSEKDRKLVAFHEAGHAVIGLKLENASDVQKVTIIPRGSAGGYNMMVPSEEKLCSTKTDLLQQVTGLLGGRVAEEVVFKEITTGAENDFSKATKIVRAMVTEYGMSDLGPLQLEQQEGAAFLGRDYNKTRNFSEMVAHEIDQEMRKIVNKCYDDAKKIIKDNRKLLDLIANTLLEYETLTKEQIDYLVEHGVMPEENKSNLESMSLTSLRAMAKEKGIKNYSKMNKAEIIDELDKLDK
;
A
#
# COMPACT_ATOMS: atom_id res chain seq x y z
N MET A 1 -10.68 -43.73 1.99
CA MET A 1 -11.78 -42.81 1.61
C MET A 1 -11.74 -42.57 0.11
N ASN A 2 -12.62 -43.28 -0.62
CA ASN A 2 -12.70 -43.21 -2.08
C ASN A 2 -13.43 -41.92 -2.51
N LYS A 3 -12.72 -40.99 -3.17
CA LYS A 3 -13.36 -39.88 -3.87
C LYS A 3 -13.99 -40.41 -5.16
N LYS A 4 -15.31 -40.41 -5.24
CA LYS A 4 -16.05 -40.58 -6.50
C LYS A 4 -15.71 -39.39 -7.39
N VAL A 5 -15.12 -39.67 -8.55
CA VAL A 5 -14.89 -38.67 -9.60
C VAL A 5 -16.23 -38.44 -10.30
N ASP A 6 -16.70 -37.19 -10.25
CA ASP A 6 -17.98 -36.78 -10.84
C ASP A 6 -17.91 -36.87 -12.36
N GLY A 7 -18.66 -37.78 -12.98
CA GLY A 7 -18.63 -38.07 -14.43
C GLY A 7 -19.07 -36.92 -15.36
N LYS A 8 -19.44 -35.75 -14.82
CA LYS A 8 -19.80 -34.57 -15.60
C LYS A 8 -18.62 -33.69 -16.03
N SER A 9 -17.47 -33.82 -15.39
CA SER A 9 -16.28 -33.02 -15.76
C SER A 9 -15.48 -33.60 -16.92
N VAL A 10 -15.58 -34.92 -17.14
CA VAL A 10 -14.83 -35.62 -18.19
C VAL A 10 -15.43 -35.34 -19.59
N LYS A 11 -16.77 -35.17 -19.70
CA LYS A 11 -17.42 -34.87 -21.00
C LYS A 11 -17.12 -33.47 -21.56
N LYS A 12 -16.78 -32.49 -20.73
CA LYS A 12 -16.43 -31.13 -21.19
C LYS A 12 -14.99 -31.02 -21.72
N GLY A 13 -14.11 -31.91 -21.34
CA GLY A 13 -12.72 -31.91 -21.79
C GLY A 13 -12.47 -32.61 -23.12
N LEU A 14 -13.33 -33.56 -23.54
CA LEU A 14 -13.14 -34.36 -24.75
C LEU A 14 -13.67 -33.71 -26.04
N LEU A 15 -14.65 -32.83 -25.92
CA LEU A 15 -15.29 -32.18 -27.10
C LEU A 15 -14.31 -31.38 -27.99
N PRO A 16 -13.37 -30.59 -27.45
CA PRO A 16 -12.39 -29.87 -28.29
C PRO A 16 -11.43 -30.82 -29.02
N TYR A 17 -11.05 -31.93 -28.40
CA TYR A 17 -10.16 -32.91 -29.04
C TYR A 17 -10.84 -33.71 -30.14
N LEU A 18 -12.13 -34.00 -29.99
CA LEU A 18 -12.96 -34.63 -31.01
C LEU A 18 -13.13 -33.70 -32.22
N PHE A 19 -13.29 -32.39 -31.98
CA PHE A 19 -13.36 -31.38 -33.04
C PHE A 19 -12.04 -31.25 -33.81
N ILE A 20 -10.91 -31.22 -33.11
CA ILE A 20 -9.57 -31.20 -33.70
C ILE A 20 -9.36 -32.47 -34.56
N GLY A 21 -9.79 -33.62 -34.05
CA GLY A 21 -9.72 -34.89 -34.81
C GLY A 21 -10.50 -34.84 -36.11
N ILE A 22 -11.73 -34.29 -36.11
CA ILE A 22 -12.57 -34.13 -37.33
C ILE A 22 -11.91 -33.15 -38.30
N VAL A 23 -11.33 -32.07 -37.84
CA VAL A 23 -10.63 -31.10 -38.70
C VAL A 23 -9.39 -31.72 -39.35
N ILE A 24 -8.63 -32.53 -38.62
CA ILE A 24 -7.45 -33.23 -39.15
C ILE A 24 -7.86 -34.27 -40.21
N ILE A 25 -8.94 -35.03 -39.98
CA ILE A 25 -9.47 -35.97 -40.95
C ILE A 25 -9.98 -35.23 -42.21
N GLY A 26 -10.64 -34.09 -42.02
CA GLY A 26 -11.09 -33.24 -43.14
C GLY A 26 -9.92 -32.67 -43.97
N ILE A 27 -8.88 -32.20 -43.32
CA ILE A 27 -7.66 -31.72 -44.01
C ILE A 27 -6.96 -32.85 -44.73
N PHE A 28 -6.88 -34.05 -44.14
CA PHE A 28 -6.28 -35.22 -44.77
C PHE A 28 -7.07 -35.66 -46.02
N TYR A 29 -8.41 -35.60 -45.95
CA TYR A 29 -9.27 -35.91 -47.10
C TYR A 29 -9.10 -34.89 -48.23
N VAL A 30 -9.05 -33.60 -47.92
CA VAL A 30 -8.80 -32.51 -48.88
C VAL A 30 -7.41 -32.62 -49.49
N PHE A 31 -6.40 -32.95 -48.70
CA PHE A 31 -5.03 -33.13 -49.15
C PHE A 31 -4.90 -34.32 -50.09
N ASN A 32 -5.60 -35.42 -49.80
CA ASN A 32 -5.61 -36.61 -50.67
C ASN A 32 -6.37 -36.35 -51.99
N TYR A 33 -7.45 -35.55 -51.92
CA TYR A 33 -8.23 -35.13 -53.13
C TYR A 33 -7.42 -34.20 -54.05
N LEU A 34 -6.59 -33.35 -53.51
CA LEU A 34 -5.76 -32.41 -54.28
C LEU A 34 -4.47 -33.04 -54.85
N ASN A 35 -4.11 -34.25 -54.45
CA ASN A 35 -2.86 -34.90 -54.87
C ASN A 35 -3.02 -35.81 -56.08
N HIS A 36 -4.23 -35.90 -56.73
CA HIS A 36 -4.39 -36.55 -58.00
C HIS A 36 -3.88 -35.65 -59.14
N THR A 37 -2.80 -36.03 -59.77
CA THR A 37 -2.25 -35.35 -60.94
C THR A 37 -3.03 -35.81 -62.19
N THR A 38 -3.98 -34.99 -62.67
CA THR A 38 -4.68 -35.19 -63.87
C THR A 38 -3.99 -34.45 -65.04
N ASN A 39 -3.47 -35.17 -66.02
CA ASN A 39 -2.90 -34.59 -67.25
C ASN A 39 -4.03 -34.32 -68.26
N ILE A 40 -4.25 -33.04 -68.62
CA ILE A 40 -5.30 -32.65 -69.54
C ILE A 40 -4.77 -32.85 -70.98
N PHE A 41 -5.43 -33.73 -71.72
CA PHE A 41 -5.09 -33.97 -73.12
C PHE A 41 -5.98 -33.13 -74.07
N THR A 42 -5.37 -32.72 -75.16
CA THR A 42 -6.11 -32.24 -76.31
C THR A 42 -6.75 -33.41 -77.09
N TYR A 43 -7.71 -33.11 -77.95
CA TYR A 43 -8.36 -34.13 -78.82
C TYR A 43 -7.33 -34.91 -79.62
N ASP A 44 -6.37 -34.24 -80.25
CA ASP A 44 -5.35 -34.84 -81.07
C ASP A 44 -4.40 -35.73 -80.26
N GLU A 45 -3.95 -35.29 -79.14
CA GLU A 45 -3.10 -36.07 -78.24
C GLU A 45 -3.80 -37.34 -77.74
N PHE A 46 -5.10 -37.27 -77.43
CA PHE A 46 -5.88 -38.43 -77.05
C PHE A 46 -5.98 -39.43 -78.20
N MET A 47 -6.31 -38.95 -79.41
CA MET A 47 -6.42 -39.81 -80.58
C MET A 47 -5.11 -40.45 -81.03
N ASP A 48 -4.00 -39.72 -80.86
CA ASP A 48 -2.67 -40.24 -81.13
C ASP A 48 -2.29 -41.36 -80.11
N ASN A 49 -2.54 -41.16 -78.82
CA ASN A 49 -2.27 -42.16 -77.79
C ASN A 49 -3.21 -43.38 -77.94
N LEU A 50 -4.46 -43.17 -78.38
CA LEU A 50 -5.42 -44.22 -78.62
C LEU A 50 -4.99 -45.07 -79.82
N ASN A 51 -4.59 -44.45 -80.94
CA ASN A 51 -4.13 -45.13 -82.11
C ASN A 51 -2.82 -45.89 -81.95
N ASN A 52 -1.93 -45.33 -81.10
CA ASN A 52 -0.62 -45.92 -80.76
C ASN A 52 -0.68 -47.02 -79.69
N GLY A 53 -1.86 -47.36 -79.15
CA GLY A 53 -2.03 -48.42 -78.18
C GLY A 53 -1.42 -48.15 -76.82
N LYS A 54 -1.24 -46.89 -76.45
CA LYS A 54 -0.65 -46.49 -75.16
C LYS A 54 -1.66 -46.41 -74.01
N ILE A 55 -2.97 -46.42 -74.35
CA ILE A 55 -4.03 -46.29 -73.32
C ILE A 55 -4.40 -47.69 -72.83
N THR A 56 -4.39 -47.85 -71.50
CA THR A 56 -4.72 -49.09 -70.79
C THR A 56 -6.12 -49.13 -70.23
N LYS A 57 -6.63 -47.96 -69.76
CA LYS A 57 -7.99 -47.83 -69.25
C LYS A 57 -8.64 -46.57 -69.80
N ILE A 58 -9.94 -46.63 -70.13
CA ILE A 58 -10.77 -45.54 -70.54
C ILE A 58 -12.07 -45.59 -69.75
N GLU A 59 -12.40 -44.48 -69.13
CA GLU A 59 -13.65 -44.26 -68.39
C GLU A 59 -14.38 -43.11 -69.10
N LEU A 60 -15.60 -43.35 -69.63
CA LEU A 60 -16.36 -42.39 -70.38
C LEU A 60 -17.62 -41.99 -69.65
N VAL A 61 -17.68 -40.70 -69.27
CA VAL A 61 -18.80 -40.11 -68.56
C VAL A 61 -19.53 -39.12 -69.44
N PRO A 62 -20.80 -39.35 -69.83
CA PRO A 62 -21.56 -38.36 -70.58
C PRO A 62 -21.92 -37.15 -69.77
N ARG A 63 -21.78 -35.96 -70.35
CA ARG A 63 -22.25 -34.69 -69.79
C ARG A 63 -23.34 -34.12 -70.65
N ASP A 64 -24.57 -34.44 -70.30
CA ASP A 64 -25.73 -34.12 -71.18
C ASP A 64 -25.95 -32.61 -71.31
N ARG A 65 -25.66 -31.82 -70.24
CA ARG A 65 -25.77 -30.35 -70.33
C ARG A 65 -24.70 -29.69 -71.19
N ALA A 66 -23.50 -30.21 -71.23
CA ALA A 66 -22.38 -29.65 -71.96
C ALA A 66 -22.32 -30.22 -73.41
N GLN A 67 -23.12 -31.24 -73.77
CA GLN A 67 -23.05 -31.98 -75.01
C GLN A 67 -21.65 -32.52 -75.30
N THR A 68 -20.95 -32.97 -74.27
CA THR A 68 -19.60 -33.54 -74.33
C THR A 68 -19.52 -34.87 -73.60
N PHE A 69 -18.50 -35.66 -73.94
CA PHE A 69 -18.04 -36.79 -73.15
C PHE A 69 -16.78 -36.37 -72.39
N GLU A 70 -16.77 -36.58 -71.12
CA GLU A 70 -15.53 -36.52 -70.32
C GLU A 70 -14.92 -37.92 -70.32
N VAL A 71 -13.70 -38.00 -70.81
CA VAL A 71 -12.94 -39.24 -70.87
C VAL A 71 -11.76 -39.12 -69.94
N THR A 72 -11.73 -39.99 -68.92
CA THR A 72 -10.58 -40.18 -68.06
C THR A 72 -9.98 -41.56 -68.32
N GLY A 73 -8.69 -41.70 -68.03
CA GLY A 73 -8.06 -42.98 -68.26
C GLY A 73 -6.57 -43.00 -67.85
N LYS A 74 -5.96 -44.12 -68.15
CA LYS A 74 -4.52 -44.33 -67.84
C LYS A 74 -3.74 -44.73 -69.07
N LEU A 75 -2.51 -44.21 -69.17
CA LEU A 75 -1.53 -44.65 -70.13
C LEU A 75 -0.68 -45.78 -69.52
N ALA A 76 -0.03 -46.59 -70.34
CA ALA A 76 0.85 -47.67 -69.88
C ALA A 76 2.06 -47.20 -69.05
N ASP A 77 2.47 -45.96 -69.26
CA ASP A 77 3.63 -45.34 -68.57
C ASP A 77 3.23 -44.56 -67.30
N TYR A 78 1.92 -44.53 -66.91
CA TYR A 78 1.44 -43.79 -65.75
C TYR A 78 1.57 -44.58 -64.44
N GLY A 79 1.89 -43.86 -63.37
CA GLY A 79 1.86 -44.38 -61.98
C GLY A 79 0.43 -44.63 -61.49
N GLU A 80 0.27 -45.25 -60.31
CA GLU A 80 -1.06 -45.62 -59.77
C GLU A 80 -2.02 -44.42 -59.57
N ALA A 81 -1.52 -43.21 -59.31
CA ALA A 81 -2.29 -42.00 -59.00
C ALA A 81 -2.38 -41.01 -60.19
N GLU A 82 -1.81 -41.34 -61.33
CA GLU A 82 -1.81 -40.45 -62.49
C GLU A 82 -2.91 -40.89 -63.50
N GLU A 83 -3.70 -39.89 -63.91
CA GLU A 83 -4.77 -40.10 -64.88
C GLU A 83 -4.76 -38.96 -65.94
N PHE A 84 -5.17 -39.28 -67.17
CA PHE A 84 -5.42 -38.24 -68.14
C PHE A 84 -6.89 -37.87 -68.13
N PHE A 85 -7.18 -36.65 -68.54
CA PHE A 85 -8.53 -36.13 -68.79
C PHE A 85 -8.61 -35.48 -70.16
N VAL A 86 -9.66 -35.80 -70.85
CA VAL A 86 -9.99 -35.13 -72.15
C VAL A 86 -11.48 -34.93 -72.26
N SER A 87 -11.91 -33.77 -72.74
CA SER A 87 -13.32 -33.50 -73.06
C SER A 87 -13.54 -33.61 -74.56
N LEU A 88 -14.40 -34.54 -74.99
CA LEU A 88 -14.69 -34.83 -76.37
C LEU A 88 -16.11 -34.40 -76.72
N PRO A 89 -16.38 -33.88 -77.96
CA PRO A 89 -17.75 -33.56 -78.37
C PRO A 89 -18.58 -34.85 -78.49
N LYS A 90 -19.88 -34.77 -78.17
CA LYS A 90 -20.81 -35.90 -78.21
C LYS A 90 -21.17 -36.23 -79.71
N SER A 91 -20.35 -37.08 -80.31
CA SER A 91 -20.45 -37.48 -81.67
C SER A 91 -20.38 -39.00 -81.82
N GLU A 92 -21.28 -39.60 -82.60
CA GLU A 92 -21.27 -41.05 -82.87
C GLU A 92 -19.98 -41.51 -83.54
N VAL A 93 -19.37 -40.64 -84.36
CA VAL A 93 -18.09 -40.95 -85.03
C VAL A 93 -16.96 -41.15 -84.02
N ILE A 94 -16.93 -40.38 -82.95
CA ILE A 94 -15.90 -40.46 -81.86
C ILE A 94 -16.14 -41.71 -81.05
N VAL A 95 -17.36 -41.98 -80.65
CA VAL A 95 -17.70 -43.19 -79.86
C VAL A 95 -17.36 -44.44 -80.66
N ASN A 96 -17.68 -44.50 -81.94
CA ASN A 96 -17.34 -45.65 -82.82
C ASN A 96 -15.82 -45.87 -82.92
N LYS A 97 -15.02 -44.80 -83.03
CA LYS A 97 -13.55 -44.89 -83.06
C LYS A 97 -13.00 -45.37 -81.73
N ILE A 98 -13.52 -44.91 -80.64
CA ILE A 98 -13.09 -45.35 -79.27
C ILE A 98 -13.44 -46.85 -79.10
N THR A 99 -14.69 -47.24 -79.47
CA THR A 99 -15.15 -48.64 -79.35
C THR A 99 -14.33 -49.58 -80.19
N GLU A 100 -14.04 -49.18 -81.46
CA GLU A 100 -13.21 -49.97 -82.33
C GLU A 100 -11.76 -50.15 -81.82
N ALA A 101 -11.19 -49.09 -81.20
CA ALA A 101 -9.88 -49.15 -80.60
C ALA A 101 -9.88 -50.01 -79.31
N VAL A 102 -10.92 -49.91 -78.48
CA VAL A 102 -11.12 -50.72 -77.27
C VAL A 102 -11.17 -52.24 -77.65
N GLU A 103 -11.94 -52.62 -78.70
CA GLU A 103 -12.04 -54.01 -79.14
C GLU A 103 -10.71 -54.54 -79.68
N LYS A 104 -10.04 -53.71 -80.51
CA LYS A 104 -8.76 -54.13 -81.10
C LYS A 104 -7.59 -54.25 -80.12
N GLN A 105 -7.53 -53.36 -79.13
CA GLN A 105 -6.38 -53.24 -78.25
C GLN A 105 -6.62 -53.84 -76.85
N LYS A 106 -7.85 -54.36 -76.55
CA LYS A 106 -8.28 -54.90 -75.30
C LYS A 106 -8.10 -53.90 -74.09
N ILE A 107 -8.48 -52.66 -74.33
CA ILE A 107 -8.47 -51.60 -73.36
C ILE A 107 -9.61 -51.82 -72.32
N GLU A 108 -9.37 -51.62 -71.04
CA GLU A 108 -10.40 -51.66 -70.00
C GLU A 108 -11.34 -50.44 -70.21
N PHE A 109 -12.62 -50.70 -70.57
CA PHE A 109 -13.57 -49.67 -70.88
C PHE A 109 -14.73 -49.66 -69.89
N VAL A 110 -14.89 -48.54 -69.19
CA VAL A 110 -15.95 -48.30 -68.18
C VAL A 110 -16.81 -47.14 -68.65
N THR A 111 -18.12 -47.26 -68.58
CA THR A 111 -19.04 -46.14 -68.77
C THR A 111 -19.82 -45.88 -67.52
N GLU A 112 -19.82 -44.64 -67.08
CA GLU A 112 -20.60 -44.21 -65.92
C GLU A 112 -21.83 -43.38 -66.38
N ALA A 113 -22.86 -43.34 -65.55
CA ALA A 113 -24.03 -42.50 -65.76
C ALA A 113 -23.72 -41.05 -65.39
N ASP A 114 -24.40 -40.09 -66.03
CA ASP A 114 -24.22 -38.65 -65.74
C ASP A 114 -24.45 -38.37 -64.19
N PRO A 115 -23.44 -37.91 -63.44
CA PRO A 115 -23.55 -37.66 -62.05
C PRO A 115 -24.37 -36.42 -61.70
N GLU A 116 -24.81 -35.63 -62.65
CA GLU A 116 -25.58 -34.39 -62.38
C GLU A 116 -27.02 -34.62 -61.85
N SER A 117 -27.47 -35.85 -61.69
CA SER A 117 -28.86 -36.17 -61.31
C SER A 117 -29.15 -36.28 -59.83
N SER A 118 -28.17 -36.19 -58.94
CA SER A 118 -28.46 -36.29 -57.47
C SER A 118 -28.45 -34.93 -56.78
N THR A 119 -29.64 -34.31 -56.70
CA THR A 119 -29.92 -33.10 -55.92
C THR A 119 -29.48 -33.23 -54.43
N LEU A 120 -29.43 -34.45 -53.89
CA LEU A 120 -28.97 -34.75 -52.55
C LEU A 120 -27.47 -34.49 -52.37
N LEU A 121 -26.64 -34.83 -53.36
CA LEU A 121 -25.19 -34.60 -53.30
C LEU A 121 -24.87 -33.11 -53.29
N MET A 122 -25.63 -32.31 -54.06
CA MET A 122 -25.47 -30.84 -54.12
C MET A 122 -25.83 -30.16 -52.78
N ILE A 123 -26.84 -30.65 -52.09
CA ILE A 123 -27.24 -30.17 -50.75
C ILE A 123 -26.14 -30.49 -49.73
N VAL A 124 -25.62 -31.69 -49.73
CA VAL A 124 -24.60 -32.14 -48.73
C VAL A 124 -23.26 -31.41 -48.96
N THR A 125 -22.84 -31.21 -50.20
CA THR A 125 -21.53 -30.59 -50.47
C THR A 125 -21.52 -29.08 -50.33
N ASN A 126 -22.63 -28.37 -50.55
CA ASN A 126 -22.68 -26.91 -50.56
C ASN A 126 -23.38 -26.32 -49.34
N ILE A 127 -24.47 -26.91 -48.87
CA ILE A 127 -25.30 -26.35 -47.77
C ILE A 127 -24.77 -26.79 -46.40
N LEU A 128 -24.34 -28.04 -46.23
CA LEU A 128 -23.87 -28.57 -44.93
C LEU A 128 -22.62 -27.85 -44.41
N PRO A 129 -21.57 -27.57 -45.22
CA PRO A 129 -20.42 -26.80 -44.78
C PRO A 129 -20.76 -25.36 -44.36
N THR A 130 -21.70 -24.74 -45.08
CA THR A 130 -22.14 -23.37 -44.82
C THR A 130 -22.91 -23.29 -43.49
N LEU A 131 -23.82 -24.24 -43.22
CA LEU A 131 -24.52 -24.34 -41.95
C LEU A 131 -23.57 -24.66 -40.78
N LEU A 132 -22.55 -25.48 -41.02
CA LEU A 132 -21.54 -25.81 -40.03
C LEU A 132 -20.68 -24.58 -39.69
N LEU A 133 -20.28 -23.80 -40.70
CA LEU A 133 -19.56 -22.52 -40.48
C LEU A 133 -20.42 -21.51 -39.73
N LEU A 134 -21.70 -21.37 -40.09
CA LEU A 134 -22.64 -20.51 -39.36
C LEU A 134 -22.83 -20.97 -37.90
N GLY A 135 -22.94 -22.28 -37.65
CA GLY A 135 -23.01 -22.86 -36.32
C GLY A 135 -21.76 -22.59 -35.48
N ILE A 136 -20.59 -22.70 -36.08
CA ILE A 136 -19.30 -22.39 -35.45
C ILE A 136 -19.20 -20.89 -35.14
N ALA A 137 -19.54 -20.03 -36.10
CA ALA A 137 -19.56 -18.57 -35.92
C ALA A 137 -20.52 -18.18 -34.80
N PHE A 138 -21.73 -18.76 -34.75
CA PHE A 138 -22.72 -18.52 -33.69
C PHE A 138 -22.22 -19.02 -32.34
N PHE A 139 -21.54 -20.16 -32.26
CA PHE A 139 -20.93 -20.68 -31.03
C PHE A 139 -19.81 -19.76 -30.54
N PHE A 140 -18.94 -19.27 -31.42
CA PHE A 140 -17.89 -18.31 -31.03
C PHE A 140 -18.49 -16.96 -30.63
N LEU A 141 -19.50 -16.45 -31.30
CA LEU A 141 -20.20 -15.22 -30.92
C LEU A 141 -20.86 -15.35 -29.56
N ASN A 142 -21.56 -16.45 -29.31
CA ASN A 142 -22.16 -16.71 -27.98
C ASN A 142 -21.11 -16.89 -26.90
N ARG A 143 -19.96 -17.49 -27.20
CA ARG A 143 -18.84 -17.62 -26.23
C ARG A 143 -18.18 -16.27 -25.98
N GLN A 144 -18.05 -15.41 -26.98
CA GLN A 144 -17.52 -14.06 -26.85
C GLN A 144 -18.49 -13.15 -26.06
N LEU A 145 -19.79 -13.26 -26.30
CA LEU A 145 -20.83 -12.59 -25.51
C LEU A 145 -20.93 -13.11 -24.07
N ALA A 146 -20.70 -14.41 -23.83
CA ALA A 146 -20.62 -14.97 -22.49
C ALA A 146 -19.33 -14.57 -21.74
N GLY A 147 -18.22 -14.35 -22.46
CA GLY A 147 -16.96 -13.81 -21.93
C GLY A 147 -17.06 -12.33 -21.50
N ASN A 148 -17.95 -11.56 -22.12
CA ASN A 148 -18.21 -10.16 -21.76
C ASN A 148 -18.93 -9.97 -20.40
N LYS A 149 -19.38 -11.02 -19.74
CA LYS A 149 -19.85 -10.92 -18.34
C LYS A 149 -18.74 -10.53 -17.37
N SER A 150 -17.47 -10.80 -17.66
CA SER A 150 -16.36 -10.34 -16.82
C SER A 150 -16.07 -8.84 -17.02
N SER A 151 -16.41 -8.26 -18.18
CA SER A 151 -16.28 -6.80 -18.41
C SER A 151 -17.33 -5.99 -17.64
N MET A 152 -18.46 -6.58 -17.25
CA MET A 152 -19.45 -5.95 -16.37
C MET A 152 -19.08 -6.01 -14.87
N ASP A 153 -18.10 -6.82 -14.50
CA ASP A 153 -17.64 -6.92 -13.11
C ASP A 153 -16.69 -5.76 -12.69
N PHE A 154 -16.11 -5.00 -13.61
CA PHE A 154 -15.28 -3.84 -13.29
C PHE A 154 -16.03 -2.72 -12.54
N GLY A 155 -17.33 -2.61 -12.73
CA GLY A 155 -18.18 -1.63 -12.06
C GLY A 155 -18.73 -2.06 -10.70
N LYS A 156 -18.48 -3.31 -10.26
CA LYS A 156 -18.93 -3.78 -8.95
C LYS A 156 -18.08 -3.20 -7.84
N SER A 157 -18.73 -2.84 -6.74
CA SER A 157 -18.06 -2.35 -5.56
C SER A 157 -17.12 -3.39 -4.98
N LYS A 158 -15.91 -2.96 -4.62
CA LYS A 158 -14.94 -3.74 -3.84
C LYS A 158 -15.21 -3.65 -2.33
N ALA A 159 -16.31 -3.03 -1.90
CA ALA A 159 -16.66 -2.88 -0.50
C ALA A 159 -16.70 -4.24 0.19
N LYS A 160 -15.89 -4.39 1.22
CA LYS A 160 -15.84 -5.61 2.02
C LYS A 160 -16.87 -5.51 3.12
N LEU A 161 -17.85 -6.41 3.11
CA LEU A 161 -18.70 -6.62 4.27
C LEU A 161 -17.85 -7.28 5.35
N SER A 162 -17.58 -6.57 6.44
CA SER A 162 -16.89 -7.16 7.58
C SER A 162 -17.83 -8.13 8.30
N ASN A 163 -17.61 -9.42 8.06
CA ASN A 163 -18.29 -10.51 8.76
C ASN A 163 -17.47 -11.02 9.97
N ASP A 164 -16.63 -10.17 10.55
CA ASP A 164 -15.75 -10.55 11.65
C ASP A 164 -16.56 -11.10 12.82
N LYS A 165 -16.28 -12.35 13.18
CA LYS A 165 -16.86 -12.99 14.37
C LYS A 165 -16.47 -12.25 15.65
N ASN A 166 -15.33 -11.57 15.67
CA ASN A 166 -14.88 -10.69 16.74
C ASN A 166 -15.16 -9.23 16.37
N LYS A 167 -16.33 -8.74 16.78
CA LYS A 167 -16.71 -7.34 16.61
C LYS A 167 -15.90 -6.47 17.53
N VAL A 168 -15.19 -5.49 16.97
CA VAL A 168 -14.50 -4.44 17.72
C VAL A 168 -15.54 -3.62 18.50
N ARG A 169 -15.27 -3.33 19.77
CA ARG A 169 -16.15 -2.57 20.66
C ARG A 169 -15.42 -1.35 21.22
N PHE A 170 -16.15 -0.48 21.89
CA PHE A 170 -15.54 0.70 22.57
C PHE A 170 -14.53 0.34 23.66
N THR A 171 -14.59 -0.88 24.21
CA THR A 171 -13.60 -1.43 25.13
C THR A 171 -12.24 -1.70 24.48
N ASP A 172 -12.24 -1.84 23.14
CA ASP A 172 -11.02 -2.10 22.37
C ASP A 172 -10.40 -0.80 21.83
N VAL A 173 -11.13 0.32 21.95
CA VAL A 173 -10.67 1.67 21.63
C VAL A 173 -10.30 2.35 22.92
N ALA A 174 -9.02 2.59 23.15
CA ALA A 174 -8.53 3.31 24.32
C ALA A 174 -8.45 4.82 24.05
N GLY A 175 -8.51 5.64 25.07
CA GLY A 175 -8.60 7.08 24.92
C GLY A 175 -9.88 7.51 24.19
N LEU A 176 -9.84 8.64 23.50
CA LEU A 176 -10.90 9.18 22.65
C LEU A 176 -12.25 9.28 23.37
N LYS A 177 -12.27 9.83 24.61
CA LYS A 177 -13.47 9.87 25.44
C LYS A 177 -14.53 10.80 24.83
N GLU A 178 -14.08 11.95 24.40
CA GLU A 178 -14.91 12.98 23.78
C GLU A 178 -15.43 12.51 22.43
N GLU A 179 -14.58 11.95 21.59
CA GLU A 179 -14.95 11.45 20.27
C GLU A 179 -15.92 10.27 20.35
N LYS A 180 -15.76 9.39 21.35
CA LYS A 180 -16.72 8.29 21.62
C LYS A 180 -18.09 8.85 22.02
N GLU A 181 -18.15 9.91 22.84
CA GLU A 181 -19.41 10.53 23.22
C GLU A 181 -20.11 11.17 22.01
N GLU A 182 -19.33 11.88 21.17
CA GLU A 182 -19.84 12.48 19.94
C GLU A 182 -20.49 11.45 18.99
N VAL A 183 -19.93 10.24 18.90
CA VAL A 183 -20.50 9.21 18.03
C VAL A 183 -21.52 8.30 18.72
N ARG A 184 -21.77 8.47 20.03
CA ARG A 184 -22.73 7.66 20.77
C ARG A 184 -24.16 7.82 20.28
N GLU A 185 -24.54 9.02 19.91
CA GLU A 185 -25.87 9.27 19.31
C GLU A 185 -26.12 8.47 18.04
N LEU A 186 -25.06 8.25 17.23
CA LEU A 186 -25.14 7.45 16.00
C LEU A 186 -25.46 5.97 16.33
N ILE A 187 -24.85 5.45 17.40
CA ILE A 187 -25.08 4.08 17.87
C ILE A 187 -26.53 3.93 18.33
N ASP A 188 -27.02 4.89 19.11
CA ASP A 188 -28.40 4.89 19.60
C ASP A 188 -29.41 4.98 18.46
N PHE A 189 -29.13 5.79 17.44
CA PHE A 189 -29.95 5.85 16.23
C PHE A 189 -29.93 4.54 15.45
N LEU A 190 -28.76 3.96 15.18
CA LEU A 190 -28.65 2.68 14.46
C LEU A 190 -29.37 1.54 15.18
N LYS A 191 -29.37 1.54 16.52
CA LYS A 191 -30.12 0.57 17.34
C LYS A 191 -31.62 0.79 17.29
N ASN A 192 -32.08 2.04 17.36
CA ASN A 192 -33.50 2.39 17.51
C ASN A 192 -33.90 3.61 16.62
N PRO A 193 -33.90 3.51 15.29
CA PRO A 193 -34.22 4.64 14.40
C PRO A 193 -35.60 5.24 14.64
N LYS A 194 -36.59 4.39 15.01
CA LYS A 194 -37.99 4.79 15.25
C LYS A 194 -38.16 5.78 16.39
N LYS A 195 -37.27 5.76 17.40
CA LYS A 195 -37.35 6.67 18.56
C LYS A 195 -37.08 8.11 18.12
N PHE A 196 -36.08 8.29 17.26
CA PHE A 196 -35.69 9.60 16.73
C PHE A 196 -36.74 10.16 15.75
N GLN A 197 -37.31 9.29 14.91
CA GLN A 197 -38.38 9.65 13.97
C GLN A 197 -39.60 10.21 14.68
N LYS A 198 -40.02 9.59 15.83
CA LYS A 198 -41.17 10.04 16.60
C LYS A 198 -41.04 11.45 17.16
N LEU A 199 -39.83 11.90 17.46
CA LEU A 199 -39.52 13.24 17.99
C LEU A 199 -39.17 14.24 16.89
N GLY A 200 -39.14 13.82 15.62
CA GLY A 200 -38.76 14.69 14.49
C GLY A 200 -37.27 15.07 14.46
N ALA A 201 -36.42 14.33 15.21
CA ALA A 201 -35.00 14.59 15.24
C ALA A 201 -34.34 14.13 13.92
N ARG A 202 -33.51 15.00 13.34
CA ARG A 202 -32.71 14.70 12.17
C ARG A 202 -31.32 14.23 12.61
N ILE A 203 -30.95 13.03 12.19
CA ILE A 203 -29.63 12.48 12.46
C ILE A 203 -28.66 12.85 11.33
N PRO A 204 -27.39 13.16 11.64
CA PRO A 204 -26.37 13.40 10.60
C PRO A 204 -26.30 12.20 9.67
N LYS A 205 -26.36 12.45 8.36
CA LYS A 205 -26.21 11.40 7.34
C LYS A 205 -24.77 10.96 7.23
N GLY A 206 -23.83 11.89 7.46
CA GLY A 206 -22.41 11.64 7.35
C GLY A 206 -21.62 12.27 8.48
N VAL A 207 -20.60 11.55 8.92
CA VAL A 207 -19.61 11.99 9.90
C VAL A 207 -18.23 11.92 9.28
N LEU A 208 -17.49 13.02 9.35
CA LEU A 208 -16.11 13.08 8.91
C LEU A 208 -15.16 12.98 10.11
N LEU A 209 -14.36 11.93 10.16
CA LEU A 209 -13.27 11.78 11.13
C LEU A 209 -12.00 12.41 10.54
N MET A 210 -11.47 13.41 11.22
CA MET A 210 -10.26 14.12 10.80
C MET A 210 -9.16 13.95 11.82
N GLY A 211 -7.90 13.98 11.41
CA GLY A 211 -6.75 13.97 12.32
C GLY A 211 -5.53 13.26 11.77
N PRO A 212 -4.41 13.28 12.50
CA PRO A 212 -3.15 12.65 12.09
C PRO A 212 -3.30 11.15 11.81
N PRO A 213 -2.42 10.56 10.99
CA PRO A 213 -2.42 9.11 10.77
C PRO A 213 -2.14 8.35 12.06
N GLY A 214 -2.67 7.13 12.19
CA GLY A 214 -2.43 6.27 13.34
C GLY A 214 -3.22 6.60 14.61
N THR A 215 -4.11 7.63 14.59
CA THR A 215 -4.90 8.04 15.78
C THR A 215 -6.12 7.15 16.07
N GLY A 216 -6.40 6.14 15.23
CA GLY A 216 -7.48 5.18 15.49
C GLY A 216 -8.81 5.49 14.80
N LYS A 217 -8.87 6.39 13.80
CA LYS A 217 -10.10 6.76 13.07
C LYS A 217 -10.87 5.54 12.53
N THR A 218 -10.18 4.65 11.84
CA THR A 218 -10.75 3.42 11.29
C THR A 218 -11.22 2.47 12.40
N LEU A 219 -10.47 2.40 13.51
CA LEU A 219 -10.82 1.58 14.66
C LEU A 219 -12.09 2.10 15.35
N LEU A 220 -12.21 3.41 15.53
CA LEU A 220 -13.40 4.07 16.09
C LEU A 220 -14.65 3.78 15.23
N ALA A 221 -14.55 3.89 13.91
CA ALA A 221 -15.66 3.59 13.01
C ALA A 221 -16.11 2.11 13.10
N ARG A 222 -15.16 1.17 13.18
CA ARG A 222 -15.46 -0.25 13.42
C ARG A 222 -16.13 -0.48 14.76
N ALA A 223 -15.68 0.22 15.80
CA ALA A 223 -16.27 0.11 17.13
C ALA A 223 -17.72 0.64 17.16
N VAL A 224 -18.02 1.73 16.46
CA VAL A 224 -19.39 2.24 16.29
C VAL A 224 -20.31 1.17 15.68
N ALA A 225 -19.88 0.53 14.59
CA ALA A 225 -20.65 -0.53 13.96
C ALA A 225 -20.81 -1.77 14.87
N GLY A 226 -19.73 -2.14 15.59
CA GLY A 226 -19.74 -3.25 16.55
C GLY A 226 -20.66 -3.02 17.74
N GLU A 227 -20.65 -1.79 18.30
CA GLU A 227 -21.58 -1.40 19.39
C GLU A 227 -23.04 -1.30 18.92
N ALA A 228 -23.25 -0.78 17.71
CA ALA A 228 -24.59 -0.73 17.11
C ALA A 228 -25.08 -2.12 16.65
N ASN A 229 -24.20 -3.09 16.52
CA ASN A 229 -24.46 -4.43 15.99
C ASN A 229 -25.06 -4.43 14.58
N VAL A 230 -24.60 -3.54 13.71
CA VAL A 230 -25.04 -3.39 12.32
C VAL A 230 -23.94 -3.85 11.33
N PRO A 231 -24.33 -4.18 10.08
CA PRO A 231 -23.36 -4.44 9.00
C PRO A 231 -22.41 -3.27 8.79
N PHE A 232 -21.12 -3.57 8.58
CA PHE A 232 -20.05 -2.61 8.33
C PHE A 232 -19.48 -2.80 6.94
N TYR A 233 -19.67 -1.81 6.08
CA TYR A 233 -19.10 -1.76 4.73
C TYR A 233 -17.85 -0.92 4.75
N PHE A 234 -16.71 -1.54 4.46
CA PHE A 234 -15.41 -0.86 4.39
C PHE A 234 -14.97 -0.70 2.94
N ILE A 235 -14.54 0.51 2.59
CA ILE A 235 -13.91 0.82 1.31
C ILE A 235 -12.87 1.92 1.49
N SER A 236 -11.78 1.88 0.71
CA SER A 236 -10.84 3.00 0.61
C SER A 236 -11.29 3.97 -0.49
N GLY A 237 -11.12 5.27 -0.28
CA GLY A 237 -11.33 6.28 -1.31
C GLY A 237 -10.52 5.99 -2.58
N SER A 238 -9.33 5.42 -2.45
CA SER A 238 -8.50 5.00 -3.57
C SER A 238 -9.13 3.89 -4.43
N ASP A 239 -10.01 3.05 -3.87
CA ASP A 239 -10.72 1.99 -4.63
C ASP A 239 -11.73 2.54 -5.64
N PHE A 240 -12.10 3.81 -5.50
CA PHE A 240 -12.98 4.49 -6.45
C PHE A 240 -12.22 5.15 -7.60
N VAL A 241 -10.91 5.34 -7.49
CA VAL A 241 -10.09 5.95 -8.53
C VAL A 241 -9.64 4.89 -9.51
N GLU A 242 -10.04 5.03 -10.78
CA GLU A 242 -9.71 4.10 -11.86
C GLU A 242 -9.28 4.88 -13.11
N LEU A 243 -8.67 4.17 -14.07
CA LEU A 243 -8.23 4.78 -15.33
C LEU A 243 -9.38 5.05 -16.31
N PHE A 244 -10.49 4.30 -16.17
CA PHE A 244 -11.63 4.40 -17.07
C PHE A 244 -12.73 5.27 -16.48
N VAL A 245 -13.12 6.28 -17.23
CA VAL A 245 -14.17 7.23 -16.84
C VAL A 245 -15.50 6.50 -16.58
N GLY A 246 -16.12 6.78 -15.44
CA GLY A 246 -17.42 6.24 -15.04
C GLY A 246 -17.36 4.94 -14.23
N VAL A 247 -16.22 4.26 -14.15
CA VAL A 247 -16.09 3.03 -13.34
C VAL A 247 -16.18 3.34 -11.84
N GLY A 248 -15.51 4.39 -11.37
CA GLY A 248 -15.59 4.86 -9.99
C GLY A 248 -17.03 5.24 -9.59
N ALA A 249 -17.70 6.01 -10.42
CA ALA A 249 -19.11 6.36 -10.21
C ALA A 249 -20.05 5.13 -10.16
N SER A 250 -19.77 4.11 -10.98
CA SER A 250 -20.52 2.85 -10.94
C SER A 250 -20.31 2.08 -9.64
N ARG A 251 -19.07 2.04 -9.12
CA ARG A 251 -18.76 1.41 -7.83
C ARG A 251 -19.42 2.12 -6.65
N VAL A 252 -19.42 3.46 -6.67
CA VAL A 252 -20.16 4.26 -5.68
C VAL A 252 -21.62 3.85 -5.68
N ARG A 253 -22.27 3.86 -6.83
CA ARG A 253 -23.69 3.50 -6.97
C ARG A 253 -23.98 2.08 -6.46
N ASP A 254 -23.14 1.12 -6.85
CA ASP A 254 -23.31 -0.28 -6.42
C ASP A 254 -23.16 -0.44 -4.90
N MET A 255 -22.16 0.19 -4.30
CA MET A 255 -21.97 0.21 -2.85
C MET A 255 -23.20 0.76 -2.12
N PHE A 256 -23.72 1.90 -2.56
CA PHE A 256 -24.90 2.51 -1.95
C PHE A 256 -26.16 1.66 -2.14
N GLN A 257 -26.31 0.98 -3.28
CA GLN A 257 -27.41 0.02 -3.50
C GLN A 257 -27.30 -1.18 -2.57
N GLN A 258 -26.10 -1.71 -2.34
CA GLN A 258 -25.87 -2.81 -1.39
C GLN A 258 -26.22 -2.37 0.04
N ALA A 259 -25.79 -1.17 0.44
CA ALA A 259 -26.13 -0.61 1.75
C ALA A 259 -27.64 -0.41 1.94
N LYS A 260 -28.35 0.11 0.93
CA LYS A 260 -29.82 0.27 0.95
C LYS A 260 -30.56 -1.05 1.15
N ARG A 261 -30.04 -2.16 0.62
CA ARG A 261 -30.63 -3.50 0.80
C ARG A 261 -30.42 -4.08 2.19
N ASN A 262 -29.37 -3.64 2.90
CA ASN A 262 -28.95 -4.17 4.19
C ASN A 262 -29.06 -3.14 5.33
N ALA A 263 -29.92 -2.14 5.17
CA ALA A 263 -30.18 -1.17 6.23
C ALA A 263 -30.93 -1.82 7.45
N PRO A 264 -30.59 -1.46 8.71
CA PRO A 264 -29.63 -0.42 9.08
C PRO A 264 -28.16 -0.90 8.93
N CYS A 265 -27.27 -0.02 8.43
CA CYS A 265 -25.87 -0.34 8.24
C CYS A 265 -24.99 0.92 8.33
N LEU A 266 -23.67 0.70 8.46
CA LEU A 266 -22.66 1.73 8.45
C LEU A 266 -21.74 1.55 7.24
N ILE A 267 -21.56 2.61 6.46
CA ILE A 267 -20.56 2.69 5.38
C ILE A 267 -19.37 3.47 5.92
N PHE A 268 -18.18 2.90 5.79
CA PHE A 268 -16.95 3.60 6.14
C PHE A 268 -16.08 3.77 4.89
N ILE A 269 -15.71 5.02 4.63
CA ILE A 269 -14.84 5.42 3.52
C ILE A 269 -13.54 5.95 4.10
N ASP A 270 -12.48 5.15 4.02
CA ASP A 270 -11.16 5.59 4.45
C ASP A 270 -10.48 6.42 3.35
N GLU A 271 -9.58 7.32 3.73
CA GLU A 271 -8.85 8.18 2.78
C GLU A 271 -9.77 8.88 1.77
N ILE A 272 -10.84 9.51 2.26
CA ILE A 272 -11.83 10.17 1.39
C ILE A 272 -11.21 11.26 0.51
N ASP A 273 -10.07 11.83 0.92
CA ASP A 273 -9.31 12.83 0.18
C ASP A 273 -8.77 12.29 -1.17
N ALA A 274 -8.69 10.98 -1.35
CA ALA A 274 -8.34 10.39 -2.66
C ALA A 274 -9.37 10.73 -3.75
N VAL A 275 -10.66 10.85 -3.39
CA VAL A 275 -11.78 11.17 -4.29
C VAL A 275 -12.29 12.58 -4.05
N GLY A 276 -12.32 13.04 -2.80
CA GLY A 276 -12.94 14.27 -2.35
C GLY A 276 -12.10 15.53 -2.47
N ARG A 277 -11.00 15.52 -3.21
CA ARG A 277 -10.10 16.67 -3.33
C ARG A 277 -10.74 17.80 -4.15
N GLN A 278 -10.45 19.06 -3.74
CA GLN A 278 -10.85 20.27 -4.45
C GLN A 278 -10.46 20.26 -5.93
N ARG A 279 -11.29 20.88 -6.75
CA ARG A 279 -11.10 21.04 -8.18
C ARG A 279 -9.87 21.88 -8.47
N GLY A 280 -8.88 21.30 -9.13
CA GLY A 280 -7.68 22.02 -9.55
C GLY A 280 -7.83 22.53 -10.98
N THR A 281 -7.22 23.66 -11.30
CA THR A 281 -7.15 24.24 -12.66
C THR A 281 -6.16 23.50 -13.58
N GLY A 282 -5.84 22.23 -13.29
CA GLY A 282 -4.84 21.45 -14.03
C GLY A 282 -5.39 20.81 -15.31
N LEU A 283 -4.69 21.03 -16.42
CA LEU A 283 -4.91 20.39 -17.73
C LEU A 283 -4.44 18.92 -17.68
N GLY A 284 -5.36 17.95 -17.43
CA GLY A 284 -5.03 16.53 -17.51
C GLY A 284 -6.22 15.60 -17.30
N GLY A 285 -6.41 14.61 -18.18
CA GLY A 285 -7.57 13.71 -18.26
C GLY A 285 -7.85 12.79 -17.05
N GLY A 286 -7.01 12.79 -16.01
CA GLY A 286 -7.27 12.06 -14.76
C GLY A 286 -8.16 12.82 -13.75
N HIS A 287 -8.50 14.08 -14.05
CA HIS A 287 -9.36 14.89 -13.18
C HIS A 287 -10.85 14.60 -13.42
N ASP A 288 -11.26 14.33 -14.67
CA ASP A 288 -12.67 14.14 -15.04
C ASP A 288 -13.28 12.89 -14.37
N GLU A 289 -12.52 11.83 -14.23
CA GLU A 289 -12.99 10.59 -13.58
C GLU A 289 -13.24 10.81 -12.07
N ARG A 290 -12.30 11.45 -11.37
CA ARG A 290 -12.45 11.77 -9.94
C ARG A 290 -13.63 12.71 -9.69
N GLU A 291 -13.79 13.74 -10.51
CA GLU A 291 -14.88 14.68 -10.41
C GLU A 291 -16.23 14.00 -10.64
N GLN A 292 -16.33 13.10 -11.63
CA GLN A 292 -17.52 12.32 -11.87
C GLN A 292 -17.85 11.40 -10.70
N THR A 293 -16.84 10.77 -10.12
CA THR A 293 -16.98 9.88 -8.95
C THR A 293 -17.41 10.66 -7.71
N LEU A 294 -16.80 11.84 -7.46
CA LEU A 294 -17.20 12.74 -6.39
C LEU A 294 -18.66 13.20 -6.55
N ASN A 295 -19.04 13.64 -7.76
CA ASN A 295 -20.41 14.06 -8.03
C ASN A 295 -21.41 12.93 -7.83
N GLN A 296 -21.06 11.68 -8.19
CA GLN A 296 -21.90 10.53 -7.89
C GLN A 296 -22.03 10.26 -6.40
N LEU A 297 -20.91 10.38 -5.63
CA LEU A 297 -20.93 10.25 -4.17
C LEU A 297 -21.89 11.28 -3.54
N LEU A 298 -21.76 12.55 -3.93
CA LEU A 298 -22.63 13.63 -3.47
C LEU A 298 -24.10 13.34 -3.82
N THR A 299 -24.38 12.88 -5.04
CA THR A 299 -25.74 12.55 -5.50
C THR A 299 -26.34 11.41 -4.69
N GLU A 300 -25.56 10.36 -4.39
CA GLU A 300 -26.06 9.23 -3.56
C GLU A 300 -26.31 9.67 -2.12
N MET A 301 -25.45 10.54 -1.54
CA MET A 301 -25.68 11.09 -0.19
C MET A 301 -26.92 11.97 -0.14
N ASP A 302 -27.11 12.82 -1.13
CA ASP A 302 -28.31 13.69 -1.22
C ASP A 302 -29.59 12.85 -1.46
N GLY A 303 -29.48 11.75 -2.19
CA GLY A 303 -30.55 10.82 -2.52
C GLY A 303 -31.04 9.93 -1.38
N PHE A 304 -30.44 9.99 -0.19
CA PHE A 304 -30.97 9.34 0.99
C PHE A 304 -32.18 10.10 1.55
N GLY A 305 -33.29 9.37 1.72
CA GLY A 305 -34.42 9.86 2.50
C GLY A 305 -34.02 10.15 3.95
N GLU A 306 -34.73 11.04 4.59
CA GLU A 306 -34.57 11.30 6.03
C GLU A 306 -34.76 9.99 6.79
N ASN A 307 -33.76 9.62 7.62
CA ASN A 307 -33.80 8.41 8.45
C ASN A 307 -33.81 7.04 7.67
N SER A 308 -33.04 6.94 6.59
CA SER A 308 -32.89 5.69 5.83
C SER A 308 -32.23 4.52 6.61
N GLY A 309 -31.73 4.78 7.83
CA GLY A 309 -31.00 3.80 8.63
C GLY A 309 -29.56 3.55 8.17
N ILE A 310 -29.05 4.37 7.26
CA ILE A 310 -27.68 4.30 6.76
C ILE A 310 -26.91 5.50 7.28
N ILE A 311 -25.75 5.24 7.89
CA ILE A 311 -24.81 6.28 8.31
C ILE A 311 -23.53 6.09 7.52
N ILE A 312 -22.96 7.20 7.02
CA ILE A 312 -21.68 7.22 6.34
C ILE A 312 -20.67 7.84 7.28
N ILE A 313 -19.58 7.13 7.55
CA ILE A 313 -18.42 7.69 8.24
C ILE A 313 -17.29 7.73 7.22
N ALA A 314 -16.68 8.91 7.03
CA ALA A 314 -15.48 9.05 6.24
C ALA A 314 -14.29 9.42 7.13
N ALA A 315 -13.08 9.02 6.73
CA ALA A 315 -11.85 9.41 7.42
C ALA A 315 -10.88 10.09 6.45
N THR A 316 -10.18 11.11 6.95
CA THR A 316 -9.10 11.77 6.23
C THR A 316 -8.00 12.22 7.18
N ASN A 317 -6.76 12.20 6.68
CA ASN A 317 -5.63 12.83 7.35
C ASN A 317 -5.42 14.28 6.85
N ARG A 318 -6.16 14.71 5.82
CA ARG A 318 -5.98 15.98 5.13
C ARG A 318 -7.31 16.69 4.88
N PRO A 319 -7.93 17.25 5.92
CA PRO A 319 -9.20 17.99 5.77
C PRO A 319 -9.05 19.23 4.87
N ASP A 320 -7.85 19.80 4.80
CA ASP A 320 -7.50 20.99 4.02
C ASP A 320 -7.69 20.83 2.50
N VAL A 321 -7.57 19.60 1.98
CA VAL A 321 -7.68 19.35 0.54
C VAL A 321 -9.10 18.98 0.08
N LEU A 322 -10.04 18.79 1.02
CA LEU A 322 -11.39 18.35 0.69
C LEU A 322 -12.21 19.44 -0.01
N ASP A 323 -13.03 19.01 -0.97
CA ASP A 323 -14.00 19.89 -1.62
C ASP A 323 -15.06 20.37 -0.60
N PRO A 324 -15.28 21.68 -0.45
CA PRO A 324 -16.28 22.24 0.48
C PRO A 324 -17.69 21.70 0.24
N ALA A 325 -17.99 21.20 -0.95
CA ALA A 325 -19.28 20.56 -1.24
C ALA A 325 -19.55 19.32 -0.39
N LEU A 326 -18.51 18.59 0.04
CA LEU A 326 -18.64 17.44 0.94
C LEU A 326 -19.09 17.84 2.36
N LEU A 327 -18.72 19.06 2.80
CA LEU A 327 -18.95 19.56 4.15
C LEU A 327 -20.28 20.30 4.30
N ARG A 328 -21.11 20.34 3.23
CA ARG A 328 -22.42 21.00 3.27
C ARG A 328 -23.42 20.18 4.10
N PRO A 329 -24.37 20.85 4.78
CA PRO A 329 -25.44 20.18 5.51
C PRO A 329 -26.18 19.14 4.66
N GLY A 330 -26.45 17.98 5.25
CA GLY A 330 -27.05 16.81 4.57
C GLY A 330 -26.04 15.86 3.94
N ARG A 331 -24.73 16.12 4.08
CA ARG A 331 -23.61 15.28 3.63
C ARG A 331 -22.73 14.92 4.82
N PHE A 332 -21.49 15.40 4.90
CA PHE A 332 -20.66 15.28 6.11
C PHE A 332 -20.89 16.48 7.01
N ASP A 333 -22.04 16.50 7.62
CA ASP A 333 -22.53 17.63 8.44
C ASP A 333 -22.00 17.59 9.89
N ARG A 334 -21.42 16.47 10.33
CA ARG A 334 -20.69 16.37 11.59
C ARG A 334 -19.21 16.09 11.32
N GLN A 335 -18.35 16.85 11.97
CA GLN A 335 -16.91 16.71 11.89
C GLN A 335 -16.38 16.36 13.28
N VAL A 336 -15.62 15.29 13.39
CA VAL A 336 -14.99 14.82 14.65
C VAL A 336 -13.49 14.79 14.45
N THR A 337 -12.78 15.62 15.22
CA THR A 337 -11.33 15.68 15.17
C THR A 337 -10.74 14.66 16.13
N VAL A 338 -10.00 13.69 15.61
CA VAL A 338 -9.29 12.66 16.38
C VAL A 338 -7.84 13.08 16.52
N SER A 339 -7.54 13.72 17.65
CA SER A 339 -6.21 14.25 17.95
C SER A 339 -5.22 13.17 18.39
N LEU A 340 -3.93 13.53 18.50
CA LEU A 340 -2.95 12.67 19.16
C LEU A 340 -3.32 12.53 20.65
N PRO A 341 -3.12 11.35 21.24
CA PRO A 341 -3.51 11.10 22.62
C PRO A 341 -2.63 11.88 23.63
N ASP A 342 -3.25 12.40 24.68
CA ASP A 342 -2.57 12.93 25.87
C ASP A 342 -1.91 11.80 26.69
N ILE A 343 -1.23 12.13 27.79
CA ILE A 343 -0.54 11.15 28.64
C ILE A 343 -1.50 10.03 29.08
N LYS A 344 -2.72 10.38 29.51
CA LYS A 344 -3.70 9.39 29.98
C LYS A 344 -4.19 8.51 28.82
N GLY A 345 -4.46 9.12 27.68
CA GLY A 345 -4.85 8.40 26.47
C GLY A 345 -3.76 7.44 26.00
N ARG A 346 -2.49 7.84 26.05
CA ARG A 346 -1.36 6.96 25.74
C ARG A 346 -1.24 5.79 26.72
N GLU A 347 -1.43 6.04 28.01
CA GLU A 347 -1.44 4.99 29.03
C GLU A 347 -2.57 3.98 28.78
N GLU A 348 -3.81 4.43 28.55
CA GLU A 348 -4.95 3.59 28.23
C GLU A 348 -4.71 2.77 26.93
N ILE A 349 -4.08 3.38 25.89
CA ILE A 349 -3.73 2.70 24.64
C ILE A 349 -2.68 1.62 24.89
N LEU A 350 -1.63 1.94 25.64
CA LEU A 350 -0.60 0.98 26.02
C LEU A 350 -1.18 -0.20 26.80
N GLU A 351 -2.14 0.03 27.72
CA GLU A 351 -2.84 -1.04 28.45
C GLU A 351 -3.58 -2.00 27.50
N VAL A 352 -4.25 -1.46 26.48
CA VAL A 352 -4.96 -2.30 25.48
C VAL A 352 -3.97 -3.16 24.71
N HIS A 353 -2.86 -2.58 24.24
CA HIS A 353 -1.87 -3.30 23.44
C HIS A 353 -0.95 -4.21 24.26
N ALA A 354 -0.90 -4.01 25.59
CA ALA A 354 -0.17 -4.87 26.53
C ALA A 354 -0.92 -6.15 26.92
N ARG A 355 -2.25 -6.23 26.72
CA ARG A 355 -3.09 -7.38 27.15
C ARG A 355 -2.57 -8.74 26.72
N ASN A 356 -1.93 -8.82 25.57
CA ASN A 356 -1.42 -10.07 24.99
C ASN A 356 0.12 -10.18 25.07
N LYS A 357 0.77 -9.39 25.95
CA LYS A 357 2.22 -9.35 26.09
C LYS A 357 2.62 -9.59 27.54
N THR A 358 3.72 -10.29 27.74
CA THR A 358 4.28 -10.54 29.07
C THR A 358 5.28 -9.42 29.38
N LEU A 359 4.88 -8.47 30.21
CA LEU A 359 5.71 -7.36 30.66
C LEU A 359 6.44 -7.73 31.95
N GLY A 360 7.70 -7.35 32.06
CA GLY A 360 8.49 -7.42 33.30
C GLY A 360 7.97 -6.46 34.34
N LYS A 361 8.31 -6.70 35.59
CA LYS A 361 7.89 -5.87 36.73
C LYS A 361 8.49 -4.46 36.73
N ASP A 362 9.56 -4.26 35.99
CA ASP A 362 10.27 -3.00 35.79
C ASP A 362 9.57 -2.08 34.76
N VAL A 363 8.66 -2.63 33.95
CA VAL A 363 7.94 -1.86 32.92
C VAL A 363 6.68 -1.24 33.48
N THR A 364 6.67 0.09 33.61
CA THR A 364 5.52 0.88 34.06
C THR A 364 4.91 1.60 32.86
N LEU A 365 3.68 1.26 32.49
CA LEU A 365 3.00 1.87 31.32
C LEU A 365 2.82 3.38 31.46
N HIS A 366 2.61 3.86 32.68
CA HIS A 366 2.56 5.29 32.98
C HIS A 366 3.86 6.03 32.62
N ASN A 367 5.01 5.47 33.01
CA ASN A 367 6.31 6.06 32.67
C ASN A 367 6.55 6.00 31.16
N LEU A 368 6.14 4.92 30.50
CA LEU A 368 6.23 4.79 29.06
C LEU A 368 5.37 5.85 28.35
N ALA A 369 4.14 6.07 28.82
CA ALA A 369 3.25 7.11 28.30
C ALA A 369 3.85 8.52 28.43
N LYS A 370 4.54 8.81 29.55
CA LYS A 370 5.26 10.08 29.73
C LYS A 370 6.43 10.25 28.74
N ARG A 371 7.15 9.18 28.45
CA ARG A 371 8.34 9.18 27.58
C ARG A 371 8.02 9.13 26.07
N THR A 372 6.76 9.03 25.70
CA THR A 372 6.29 8.95 24.31
C THR A 372 5.37 10.10 23.90
N PRO A 373 5.75 11.38 24.15
CA PRO A 373 4.94 12.50 23.71
C PRO A 373 4.84 12.53 22.18
N GLY A 374 3.65 12.85 21.67
CA GLY A 374 3.40 12.94 20.23
C GLY A 374 3.25 11.60 19.51
N PHE A 375 3.30 10.45 20.22
CA PHE A 375 3.02 9.15 19.62
C PHE A 375 1.53 8.99 19.36
N SER A 376 1.21 8.47 18.18
CA SER A 376 -0.13 7.99 17.85
C SER A 376 -0.40 6.61 18.46
N GLY A 377 -1.65 6.17 18.42
CA GLY A 377 -2.01 4.81 18.84
C GLY A 377 -1.25 3.71 18.08
N ALA A 378 -1.03 3.91 16.79
CA ALA A 378 -0.26 2.99 15.94
C ALA A 378 1.23 2.96 16.32
N ASP A 379 1.81 4.11 16.68
CA ASP A 379 3.22 4.16 17.15
C ASP A 379 3.39 3.42 18.46
N LEU A 380 2.44 3.54 19.40
CA LEU A 380 2.44 2.83 20.68
C LEU A 380 2.25 1.32 20.50
N GLU A 381 1.39 0.89 19.58
CA GLU A 381 1.25 -0.52 19.21
C GLU A 381 2.56 -1.07 18.66
N ASN A 382 3.16 -0.35 17.70
CA ASN A 382 4.42 -0.73 17.07
C ASN A 382 5.56 -0.78 18.09
N LEU A 383 5.63 0.17 19.01
CA LEU A 383 6.62 0.21 20.09
C LEU A 383 6.58 -1.06 20.94
N LEU A 384 5.40 -1.44 21.44
CA LEU A 384 5.26 -2.66 22.25
C LEU A 384 5.51 -3.93 21.43
N ASN A 385 5.20 -3.91 20.13
CA ASN A 385 5.49 -5.02 19.24
C ASN A 385 7.00 -5.16 18.98
N GLU A 386 7.71 -4.06 18.71
CA GLU A 386 9.17 -4.05 18.55
C GLU A 386 9.87 -4.48 19.84
N ALA A 387 9.38 -4.05 21.02
CA ALA A 387 9.91 -4.48 22.31
C ALA A 387 9.75 -6.01 22.48
N ALA A 388 8.61 -6.58 22.12
CA ALA A 388 8.39 -8.02 22.13
C ALA A 388 9.34 -8.77 21.19
N LEU A 389 9.52 -8.26 19.96
CA LEU A 389 10.46 -8.85 18.99
C LEU A 389 11.90 -8.80 19.49
N LEU A 390 12.29 -7.73 20.18
CA LEU A 390 13.62 -7.62 20.79
C LEU A 390 13.80 -8.61 21.94
N ALA A 391 12.79 -8.79 22.81
CA ALA A 391 12.82 -9.77 23.89
C ALA A 391 13.02 -11.20 23.34
N VAL A 392 12.26 -11.58 22.29
CA VAL A 392 12.41 -12.89 21.64
C VAL A 392 13.80 -13.07 21.03
N ARG A 393 14.37 -12.04 20.37
CA ARG A 393 15.74 -12.12 19.81
C ARG A 393 16.83 -12.32 20.85
N ARG A 394 16.54 -11.93 22.10
CA ARG A 394 17.45 -12.05 23.24
C ARG A 394 17.15 -13.26 24.11
N ASP A 395 16.28 -14.17 23.63
CA ASP A 395 15.82 -15.36 24.35
C ASP A 395 15.25 -15.08 25.74
N LYS A 396 14.59 -13.89 25.90
CA LYS A 396 13.90 -13.51 27.14
C LYS A 396 12.44 -13.99 27.12
N ASN A 397 11.91 -14.31 28.31
CA ASN A 397 10.54 -14.74 28.50
C ASN A 397 9.56 -13.59 28.80
N GLU A 398 10.09 -12.40 29.09
CA GLU A 398 9.32 -11.19 29.38
C GLU A 398 10.00 -9.97 28.76
N ILE A 399 9.20 -8.93 28.52
CA ILE A 399 9.66 -7.66 27.98
C ILE A 399 10.11 -6.79 29.15
N THR A 400 11.40 -6.50 29.25
CA THR A 400 11.94 -5.62 30.29
C THR A 400 12.05 -4.18 29.79
N MET A 401 12.31 -3.23 30.70
CA MET A 401 12.45 -1.81 30.35
C MET A 401 13.56 -1.57 29.31
N HIS A 402 14.60 -2.41 29.33
CA HIS A 402 15.69 -2.33 28.35
C HIS A 402 15.23 -2.61 26.91
N GLU A 403 14.34 -3.59 26.69
CA GLU A 403 13.76 -3.84 25.37
C GLU A 403 12.81 -2.71 24.94
N VAL A 404 12.07 -2.15 25.90
CA VAL A 404 11.17 -1.02 25.65
C VAL A 404 11.96 0.23 25.24
N ASP A 405 13.07 0.52 25.91
CA ASP A 405 13.93 1.66 25.57
C ASP A 405 14.56 1.52 24.19
N GLU A 406 15.07 0.34 23.85
CA GLU A 406 15.62 0.07 22.52
C GLU A 406 14.53 0.12 21.43
N ALA A 407 13.32 -0.35 21.74
CA ALA A 407 12.17 -0.25 20.84
C ALA A 407 11.75 1.21 20.61
N THR A 408 11.73 2.02 21.68
CA THR A 408 11.44 3.46 21.61
C THR A 408 12.43 4.15 20.66
N ASP A 409 13.71 3.89 20.85
CA ASP A 409 14.77 4.43 20.00
C ASP A 409 14.62 4.02 18.55
N ARG A 410 14.23 2.76 18.29
CA ARG A 410 13.99 2.26 16.94
C ARG A 410 12.82 2.92 16.25
N VAL A 411 11.73 3.13 16.96
CA VAL A 411 10.54 3.77 16.41
C VAL A 411 10.82 5.24 16.09
N LEU A 412 11.56 5.95 16.97
CA LEU A 412 11.90 7.36 16.80
C LEU A 412 12.97 7.61 15.74
N MET A 413 14.08 6.88 15.81
CA MET A 413 15.32 7.19 15.09
C MET A 413 15.78 6.07 14.14
N GLY A 414 15.12 4.92 14.17
CA GLY A 414 15.52 3.73 13.41
C GLY A 414 16.56 2.85 14.14
N PRO A 415 17.01 1.77 13.47
CA PRO A 415 17.95 0.82 14.07
C PRO A 415 19.32 1.43 14.32
N ALA A 416 20.00 0.96 15.39
CA ALA A 416 21.38 1.34 15.71
C ALA A 416 22.34 0.85 14.61
N LYS A 417 23.28 1.71 14.19
CA LYS A 417 24.32 1.40 13.19
C LYS A 417 25.60 0.91 13.86
N VAL A 418 25.56 -0.27 14.46
CA VAL A 418 26.68 -0.84 15.25
C VAL A 418 27.93 -1.10 14.39
N SER A 419 27.78 -1.29 13.08
CA SER A 419 28.91 -1.53 12.16
C SER A 419 29.65 -0.26 11.75
N HIS A 420 29.06 0.92 11.98
CA HIS A 420 29.67 2.20 11.60
C HIS A 420 30.57 2.70 12.74
N LYS A 421 31.89 2.50 12.59
CA LYS A 421 32.86 3.03 13.56
C LYS A 421 33.23 4.45 13.17
N TYR A 422 32.92 5.40 14.05
CA TYR A 422 33.45 6.75 13.95
C TYR A 422 34.96 6.81 14.23
N SER A 423 35.63 7.80 13.66
CA SER A 423 36.96 8.15 14.11
C SER A 423 36.91 8.63 15.58
N GLU A 424 37.99 8.47 16.33
CA GLU A 424 38.07 9.00 17.72
C GLU A 424 37.78 10.50 17.78
N LYS A 425 38.15 11.24 16.74
CA LYS A 425 37.88 12.68 16.62
C LYS A 425 36.38 12.93 16.48
N ASP A 426 35.70 12.21 15.57
CA ASP A 426 34.27 12.38 15.34
C ASP A 426 33.45 11.93 16.57
N ARG A 427 33.86 10.82 17.19
CA ARG A 427 33.21 10.31 18.40
C ARG A 427 33.26 11.34 19.54
N LYS A 428 34.43 11.98 19.72
CA LYS A 428 34.58 13.05 20.70
C LYS A 428 33.74 14.27 20.37
N LEU A 429 33.66 14.63 19.09
CA LEU A 429 32.86 15.77 18.62
C LEU A 429 31.38 15.53 18.90
N VAL A 430 30.83 14.35 18.54
CA VAL A 430 29.44 13.99 18.80
C VAL A 430 29.15 13.97 20.30
N ALA A 431 30.06 13.44 21.13
CA ALA A 431 29.87 13.41 22.60
C ALA A 431 29.74 14.82 23.19
N PHE A 432 30.56 15.76 22.77
CA PHE A 432 30.45 17.15 23.24
C PHE A 432 29.25 17.88 22.66
N HIS A 433 28.83 17.57 21.45
CA HIS A 433 27.61 18.10 20.84
C HIS A 433 26.38 17.69 21.64
N GLU A 434 26.20 16.38 21.89
CA GLU A 434 25.07 15.86 22.64
C GLU A 434 25.12 16.31 24.13
N ALA A 435 26.30 16.36 24.72
CA ALA A 435 26.46 16.92 26.05
C ALA A 435 26.06 18.40 26.11
N GLY A 436 26.29 19.17 25.05
CA GLY A 436 25.87 20.57 24.94
C GLY A 436 24.36 20.74 25.05
N HIS A 437 23.60 19.94 24.32
CA HIS A 437 22.14 19.89 24.43
C HIS A 437 21.70 19.51 25.83
N ALA A 438 22.33 18.49 26.43
CA ALA A 438 21.98 18.01 27.74
C ALA A 438 22.23 19.08 28.82
N VAL A 439 23.39 19.76 28.80
CA VAL A 439 23.72 20.82 29.79
C VAL A 439 22.71 21.96 29.72
N ILE A 440 22.32 22.41 28.54
CA ILE A 440 21.33 23.47 28.40
C ILE A 440 19.97 22.98 28.90
N GLY A 441 19.54 21.76 28.56
CA GLY A 441 18.30 21.17 29.04
C GLY A 441 18.23 21.10 30.58
N LEU A 442 19.37 20.74 31.24
CA LEU A 442 19.45 20.65 32.70
C LEU A 442 19.47 22.02 33.42
N LYS A 443 19.79 23.10 32.72
CA LYS A 443 19.96 24.44 33.32
C LYS A 443 18.82 25.40 33.05
N LEU A 444 17.96 25.12 32.09
CA LEU A 444 16.79 25.95 31.78
C LEU A 444 15.56 25.44 32.54
N GLU A 445 14.87 26.34 33.26
CA GLU A 445 13.74 25.98 34.14
C GLU A 445 12.52 25.44 33.42
N ASN A 446 12.23 25.93 32.20
CA ASN A 446 11.11 25.49 31.40
C ASN A 446 11.54 24.59 30.21
N ALA A 447 12.78 24.08 30.26
CA ALA A 447 13.25 23.14 29.25
C ALA A 447 12.61 21.76 29.43
N SER A 448 12.62 21.00 28.36
CA SER A 448 12.25 19.59 28.42
C SER A 448 13.25 18.80 29.28
N ASP A 449 12.75 17.85 30.04
CA ASP A 449 13.56 16.93 30.84
C ASP A 449 14.44 16.08 29.92
N VAL A 450 15.73 15.99 30.23
CA VAL A 450 16.67 15.13 29.53
C VAL A 450 16.45 13.69 30.01
N GLN A 451 15.84 12.87 29.15
CA GLN A 451 15.52 11.47 29.46
C GLN A 451 16.64 10.51 29.07
N LYS A 452 17.38 10.82 28.03
CA LYS A 452 18.43 9.96 27.49
C LYS A 452 19.36 10.75 26.59
N VAL A 453 20.65 10.50 26.70
CA VAL A 453 21.68 11.02 25.79
C VAL A 453 22.49 9.86 25.26
N THR A 454 22.71 9.80 23.95
CA THR A 454 23.48 8.72 23.34
C THR A 454 24.31 9.21 22.16
N ILE A 455 25.49 8.63 22.01
CA ILE A 455 26.39 8.84 20.87
C ILE A 455 26.37 7.65 19.90
N ILE A 456 25.48 6.68 20.13
CA ILE A 456 25.29 5.56 19.21
C ILE A 456 24.54 6.06 17.97
N PRO A 457 25.11 5.91 16.75
CA PRO A 457 24.48 6.41 15.55
C PRO A 457 23.22 5.63 15.18
N ARG A 458 22.15 6.37 14.84
CA ARG A 458 20.86 5.80 14.38
C ARG A 458 20.36 6.58 13.17
N GLY A 459 19.81 5.86 12.18
CA GLY A 459 19.29 6.51 10.98
C GLY A 459 20.32 7.42 10.31
N SER A 460 20.05 8.73 10.24
CA SER A 460 20.98 9.77 9.75
C SER A 460 21.70 10.53 10.87
N ALA A 461 21.33 10.29 12.14
CA ALA A 461 21.90 11.01 13.28
C ALA A 461 23.17 10.34 13.80
N GLY A 462 24.16 11.13 14.17
CA GLY A 462 25.41 10.69 14.78
C GLY A 462 25.29 10.31 16.24
N GLY A 463 24.42 10.99 16.95
CA GLY A 463 23.96 10.78 18.31
C GLY A 463 22.58 11.38 18.44
N TYR A 464 21.97 11.33 19.62
CA TYR A 464 20.76 12.09 19.89
C TYR A 464 20.49 12.26 21.38
N ASN A 465 19.75 13.31 21.68
CA ASN A 465 19.27 13.64 23.00
C ASN A 465 17.74 13.52 23.04
N MET A 466 17.22 12.63 23.90
CA MET A 466 15.79 12.49 24.12
C MET A 466 15.36 13.49 25.21
N MET A 467 14.71 14.56 24.78
CA MET A 467 14.12 15.54 25.66
C MET A 467 12.60 15.41 25.66
N VAL A 468 12.00 15.31 26.82
CA VAL A 468 10.56 15.16 27.01
C VAL A 468 10.05 16.35 27.80
N PRO A 469 8.97 17.04 27.36
CA PRO A 469 8.38 18.09 28.16
C PRO A 469 7.96 17.58 29.54
N SER A 470 8.28 18.32 30.59
CA SER A 470 7.89 17.98 31.97
C SER A 470 6.36 17.95 32.14
N GLU A 471 5.65 18.80 31.39
CA GLU A 471 4.19 18.90 31.36
C GLU A 471 3.71 19.10 29.91
N GLU A 472 2.57 18.52 29.56
CA GLU A 472 1.90 18.78 28.28
C GLU A 472 1.12 20.09 28.39
N LYS A 473 1.67 21.17 27.83
CA LYS A 473 1.08 22.50 27.84
C LYS A 473 0.16 22.68 26.63
N LEU A 474 -1.02 23.23 26.85
CA LEU A 474 -1.95 23.60 25.77
C LEU A 474 -1.39 24.74 24.90
N CYS A 475 -0.68 25.71 25.53
CA CYS A 475 -0.08 26.84 24.86
C CYS A 475 1.37 27.01 25.33
N SER A 476 2.28 27.28 24.38
CA SER A 476 3.66 27.63 24.68
C SER A 476 3.80 29.15 24.84
N THR A 477 4.50 29.60 25.86
CA THR A 477 4.81 31.01 26.05
C THR A 477 5.99 31.43 25.17
N LYS A 478 6.18 32.76 24.98
CA LYS A 478 7.37 33.29 24.29
C LYS A 478 8.67 32.78 24.94
N THR A 479 8.69 32.69 26.28
CA THR A 479 9.86 32.20 27.02
C THR A 479 10.13 30.73 26.77
N ASP A 480 9.08 29.89 26.71
CA ASP A 480 9.22 28.46 26.40
C ASP A 480 9.84 28.26 25.01
N LEU A 481 9.36 29.01 24.00
CA LEU A 481 9.89 28.90 22.63
C LEU A 481 11.33 29.40 22.54
N LEU A 482 11.69 30.49 23.23
CA LEU A 482 13.08 30.99 23.27
C LEU A 482 14.00 29.96 23.95
N GLN A 483 13.59 29.34 25.03
CA GLN A 483 14.36 28.29 25.70
C GLN A 483 14.51 27.05 24.83
N GLN A 484 13.46 26.68 24.09
CA GLN A 484 13.53 25.56 23.14
C GLN A 484 14.55 25.84 22.03
N VAL A 485 14.56 27.07 21.46
CA VAL A 485 15.57 27.51 20.48
C VAL A 485 16.96 27.46 21.09
N THR A 486 17.13 27.96 22.33
CA THR A 486 18.41 27.93 23.04
C THR A 486 18.92 26.50 23.22
N GLY A 487 18.04 25.56 23.57
CA GLY A 487 18.35 24.13 23.68
C GLY A 487 18.83 23.52 22.38
N LEU A 488 18.15 23.83 21.26
CA LEU A 488 18.54 23.37 19.92
C LEU A 488 19.91 23.90 19.47
N LEU A 489 20.34 25.07 19.93
CA LEU A 489 21.63 25.65 19.61
C LEU A 489 22.78 25.09 20.47
N GLY A 490 22.46 24.32 21.51
CA GLY A 490 23.43 23.82 22.50
C GLY A 490 24.58 23.00 21.93
N GLY A 491 24.30 22.07 21.04
CA GLY A 491 25.32 21.23 20.39
C GLY A 491 26.34 22.04 19.62
N ARG A 492 25.87 22.97 18.79
CA ARG A 492 26.74 23.87 18.01
C ARG A 492 27.61 24.76 18.93
N VAL A 493 27.02 25.30 19.97
CA VAL A 493 27.74 26.15 20.93
C VAL A 493 28.80 25.36 21.68
N ALA A 494 28.52 24.10 22.06
CA ALA A 494 29.49 23.23 22.67
C ALA A 494 30.69 22.95 21.75
N GLU A 495 30.44 22.67 20.44
CA GLU A 495 31.51 22.52 19.46
C GLU A 495 32.41 23.78 19.39
N GLU A 496 31.82 24.96 19.27
CA GLU A 496 32.56 26.21 19.18
C GLU A 496 33.41 26.49 20.45
N VAL A 497 32.83 26.29 21.64
CA VAL A 497 33.51 26.58 22.91
C VAL A 497 34.63 25.57 23.20
N VAL A 498 34.47 24.31 22.77
CA VAL A 498 35.41 23.23 23.09
C VAL A 498 36.51 23.14 22.05
N PHE A 499 36.13 23.05 20.79
CA PHE A 499 37.04 22.76 19.67
C PHE A 499 37.49 24.03 18.89
N LYS A 500 36.80 25.15 19.12
CA LYS A 500 36.97 26.40 18.33
C LYS A 500 36.71 26.19 16.84
N GLU A 501 36.00 25.13 16.50
CA GLU A 501 35.59 24.76 15.15
C GLU A 501 34.10 24.52 15.14
N ILE A 502 33.48 24.55 13.98
CA ILE A 502 32.07 24.34 13.75
C ILE A 502 31.89 23.30 12.65
N THR A 503 30.89 22.40 12.80
CA THR A 503 30.68 21.31 11.86
C THR A 503 29.30 21.35 11.22
N THR A 504 29.05 20.48 10.23
CA THR A 504 27.75 20.32 9.59
C THR A 504 26.73 19.53 10.45
N GLY A 505 27.15 18.97 11.59
CA GLY A 505 26.33 18.12 12.46
C GLY A 505 25.05 18.79 12.99
N ALA A 506 25.09 20.12 13.19
CA ALA A 506 23.98 20.91 13.70
C ALA A 506 22.93 21.33 12.64
N GLU A 507 22.94 20.79 11.39
CA GLU A 507 22.01 21.21 10.33
C GLU A 507 20.55 21.07 10.75
N ASN A 508 20.18 19.91 11.30
CA ASN A 508 18.81 19.64 11.73
C ASN A 508 18.34 20.56 12.86
N ASP A 509 19.26 20.89 13.79
CA ASP A 509 18.97 21.78 14.91
C ASP A 509 18.73 23.21 14.44
N PHE A 510 19.54 23.69 13.50
CA PHE A 510 19.30 24.98 12.86
C PHE A 510 17.99 24.99 12.07
N SER A 511 17.65 23.93 11.37
CA SER A 511 16.38 23.84 10.63
C SER A 511 15.19 23.96 11.58
N LYS A 512 15.22 23.24 12.72
CA LYS A 512 14.17 23.29 13.74
C LYS A 512 14.13 24.67 14.42
N ALA A 513 15.25 25.20 14.86
CA ALA A 513 15.36 26.51 15.48
C ALA A 513 14.81 27.61 14.57
N THR A 514 15.20 27.62 13.28
CA THR A 514 14.72 28.58 12.31
C THR A 514 13.22 28.50 12.09
N LYS A 515 12.63 27.30 12.04
CA LYS A 515 11.18 27.12 11.92
C LYS A 515 10.44 27.70 13.12
N ILE A 516 10.91 27.45 14.34
CA ILE A 516 10.30 27.98 15.56
C ILE A 516 10.37 29.51 15.55
N VAL A 517 11.56 30.09 15.31
CA VAL A 517 11.73 31.55 15.31
C VAL A 517 10.88 32.19 14.21
N ARG A 518 10.78 31.58 13.02
CA ARG A 518 9.92 32.07 11.95
C ARG A 518 8.45 32.09 12.39
N ALA A 519 7.95 31.03 12.99
CA ALA A 519 6.59 30.96 13.50
C ALA A 519 6.34 32.02 14.59
N MET A 520 7.31 32.23 15.50
CA MET A 520 7.23 33.31 16.51
C MET A 520 7.05 34.68 15.90
N VAL A 521 7.77 34.98 14.81
CA VAL A 521 7.76 36.29 14.15
C VAL A 521 6.53 36.45 13.24
N THR A 522 6.21 35.42 12.43
CA THR A 522 5.22 35.57 11.34
C THR A 522 3.83 35.06 11.67
N GLU A 523 3.71 34.08 12.61
CA GLU A 523 2.42 33.45 12.93
C GLU A 523 1.88 33.87 14.30
N TYR A 524 2.75 33.90 15.32
CA TYR A 524 2.32 34.11 16.70
C TYR A 524 2.40 35.55 17.18
N GLY A 525 2.98 36.47 16.36
CA GLY A 525 3.15 37.87 16.77
C GLY A 525 3.98 38.07 18.02
N MET A 526 4.99 37.20 18.25
CA MET A 526 5.85 37.18 19.44
C MET A 526 7.19 37.90 19.23
N SER A 527 7.26 38.85 18.30
CA SER A 527 8.45 39.64 17.96
C SER A 527 8.22 41.13 18.25
N ASP A 528 9.24 41.94 18.04
CA ASP A 528 9.15 43.38 18.16
C ASP A 528 8.40 44.05 16.99
N LEU A 529 8.04 43.31 15.96
CA LEU A 529 7.17 43.74 14.86
C LEU A 529 5.71 43.92 15.30
N GLY A 530 5.37 43.53 16.52
CA GLY A 530 4.03 43.63 17.10
C GLY A 530 3.17 42.38 16.93
N PRO A 531 1.92 42.43 17.44
CA PRO A 531 1.00 41.29 17.44
C PRO A 531 0.29 41.15 16.09
N LEU A 532 1.06 40.91 15.03
CA LEU A 532 0.56 40.77 13.65
C LEU A 532 0.82 39.34 13.17
N GLN A 533 -0.18 38.77 12.49
CA GLN A 533 -0.01 37.55 11.73
C GLN A 533 0.38 37.92 10.29
N LEU A 534 1.65 37.72 9.94
CA LEU A 534 2.21 38.12 8.65
C LEU A 534 2.17 36.98 7.62
N GLU A 535 2.21 35.73 8.08
CA GLU A 535 2.04 34.54 7.24
C GLU A 535 0.88 33.70 7.76
N GLN A 536 0.01 33.25 6.85
CA GLN A 536 -0.97 32.22 7.14
C GLN A 536 -0.48 30.90 6.53
N GLN A 537 -0.47 29.84 7.31
CA GLN A 537 -0.34 28.49 6.75
C GLN A 537 -1.66 28.13 6.05
N GLU A 538 -1.84 28.55 4.80
CA GLU A 538 -2.86 27.92 3.97
C GLU A 538 -2.44 26.48 3.73
N GLY A 539 -3.26 25.53 4.18
CA GLY A 539 -3.07 24.10 4.30
C GLY A 539 -2.58 23.35 3.06
N ALA A 540 -1.33 23.53 2.69
CA ALA A 540 -0.72 22.82 1.56
C ALA A 540 0.65 22.21 1.88
N ALA A 541 0.93 21.86 3.12
CA ALA A 541 2.26 21.38 3.58
C ALA A 541 2.73 20.04 2.97
N PHE A 542 1.99 19.38 2.05
CA PHE A 542 2.33 18.01 1.64
C PHE A 542 2.64 17.77 0.15
N LEU A 543 2.73 18.79 -0.69
CA LEU A 543 2.95 18.58 -2.12
C LEU A 543 4.33 18.93 -2.66
N GLY A 544 5.34 19.18 -1.83
CA GLY A 544 6.71 19.46 -2.33
C GLY A 544 6.77 20.55 -3.42
N ARG A 545 5.73 21.35 -3.55
CA ARG A 545 5.63 22.50 -4.43
C ARG A 545 5.29 23.73 -3.59
N ASP A 546 6.35 24.35 -3.07
CA ASP A 546 6.31 25.71 -2.54
C ASP A 546 6.00 26.75 -3.65
N TYR A 547 4.96 26.50 -4.45
CA TYR A 547 4.73 27.33 -5.62
C TYR A 547 3.76 28.49 -5.41
N ASN A 548 3.13 28.66 -4.25
CA ASN A 548 2.37 29.89 -3.96
C ASN A 548 2.20 30.09 -2.45
N LYS A 549 3.28 30.34 -1.72
CA LYS A 549 3.16 31.19 -0.54
C LYS A 549 2.92 32.60 -1.08
N THR A 550 1.68 33.03 -1.16
CA THR A 550 1.35 34.43 -1.38
C THR A 550 1.92 35.19 -0.19
N ARG A 551 3.03 35.88 -0.43
CA ARG A 551 3.58 36.81 0.53
C ARG A 551 2.55 37.95 0.70
N ASN A 552 1.91 38.00 1.83
CA ASN A 552 0.93 39.05 2.15
C ASN A 552 1.60 40.32 2.68
N PHE A 553 2.90 40.48 2.47
CA PHE A 553 3.69 41.62 2.99
C PHE A 553 4.68 42.15 1.95
N SER A 554 5.06 43.41 2.11
CA SER A 554 6.03 44.10 1.24
C SER A 554 7.46 43.58 1.42
N GLU A 555 8.34 43.87 0.46
CA GLU A 555 9.78 43.57 0.57
C GLU A 555 10.44 44.24 1.80
N MET A 556 9.93 45.38 2.23
CA MET A 556 10.41 46.07 3.43
C MET A 556 10.07 45.26 4.69
N VAL A 557 8.85 44.77 4.80
CA VAL A 557 8.44 43.90 5.93
C VAL A 557 9.19 42.56 5.89
N ALA A 558 9.47 41.98 4.70
CA ALA A 558 10.30 40.79 4.58
C ALA A 558 11.71 41.01 5.17
N HIS A 559 12.30 42.18 4.91
CA HIS A 559 13.58 42.54 5.49
C HIS A 559 13.53 42.69 7.02
N GLU A 560 12.47 43.27 7.55
CA GLU A 560 12.25 43.39 9.00
C GLU A 560 12.06 42.04 9.66
N ILE A 561 11.33 41.11 9.02
CA ILE A 561 11.20 39.71 9.47
C ILE A 561 12.58 39.04 9.57
N ASP A 562 13.43 39.17 8.53
CA ASP A 562 14.75 38.60 8.51
C ASP A 562 15.66 39.21 9.61
N GLN A 563 15.53 40.50 9.88
CA GLN A 563 16.26 41.16 10.97
C GLN A 563 15.84 40.66 12.35
N GLU A 564 14.52 40.57 12.61
CA GLU A 564 13.99 40.05 13.86
C GLU A 564 14.36 38.57 14.08
N MET A 565 14.27 37.73 13.05
CA MET A 565 14.70 36.34 13.13
C MET A 565 16.19 36.24 13.54
N ARG A 566 17.07 37.00 12.88
CA ARG A 566 18.49 37.03 13.22
C ARG A 566 18.74 37.52 14.65
N LYS A 567 18.04 38.54 15.09
CA LYS A 567 18.13 39.08 16.45
C LYS A 567 17.75 38.03 17.49
N ILE A 568 16.64 37.32 17.29
CA ILE A 568 16.17 36.28 18.21
C ILE A 568 17.17 35.12 18.23
N VAL A 569 17.61 34.59 17.08
CA VAL A 569 18.57 33.50 17.00
C VAL A 569 19.90 33.87 17.67
N ASN A 570 20.44 35.06 17.39
CA ASN A 570 21.70 35.52 17.99
C ASN A 570 21.59 35.64 19.52
N LYS A 571 20.47 36.19 20.02
CA LYS A 571 20.22 36.25 21.47
C LYS A 571 20.20 34.86 22.09
N CYS A 572 19.44 33.91 21.52
CA CYS A 572 19.42 32.53 22.01
C CYS A 572 20.80 31.85 21.94
N TYR A 573 21.57 32.17 20.90
CA TYR A 573 22.95 31.68 20.75
C TYR A 573 23.88 32.20 21.85
N ASP A 574 23.80 33.51 22.15
CA ASP A 574 24.60 34.14 23.22
C ASP A 574 24.19 33.59 24.59
N ASP A 575 22.89 33.39 24.83
CA ASP A 575 22.37 32.80 26.08
C ASP A 575 22.89 31.35 26.22
N ALA A 576 22.83 30.54 25.15
CA ALA A 576 23.40 29.18 25.12
C ALA A 576 24.91 29.19 25.42
N LYS A 577 25.65 30.15 24.82
CA LYS A 577 27.09 30.29 24.99
C LYS A 577 27.47 30.66 26.40
N LYS A 578 26.68 31.50 27.06
CA LYS A 578 26.84 31.83 28.45
C LYS A 578 26.62 30.60 29.33
N ILE A 579 25.50 29.88 29.16
CA ILE A 579 25.17 28.66 29.94
C ILE A 579 26.28 27.61 29.80
N ILE A 580 26.76 27.34 28.61
CA ILE A 580 27.82 26.35 28.36
C ILE A 580 29.14 26.76 28.99
N LYS A 581 29.53 28.04 28.91
CA LYS A 581 30.76 28.55 29.53
C LYS A 581 30.69 28.47 31.08
N ASP A 582 29.57 28.88 31.65
CA ASP A 582 29.37 28.90 33.09
C ASP A 582 29.33 27.47 33.68
N ASN A 583 28.92 26.48 32.88
CA ASN A 583 28.81 25.07 33.25
C ASN A 583 29.83 24.18 32.53
N ARG A 584 31.01 24.70 32.17
CA ARG A 584 32.03 23.96 31.44
C ARG A 584 32.44 22.64 32.08
N LYS A 585 32.55 22.59 33.40
CA LYS A 585 32.91 21.36 34.13
C LYS A 585 31.85 20.27 33.97
N LEU A 586 30.57 20.65 33.98
CA LEU A 586 29.46 19.74 33.76
C LEU A 586 29.45 19.22 32.31
N LEU A 587 29.72 20.08 31.35
CA LEU A 587 29.85 19.69 29.94
C LEU A 587 30.94 18.63 29.74
N ASP A 588 32.14 18.90 30.31
CA ASP A 588 33.28 17.98 30.21
C ASP A 588 32.97 16.65 30.93
N LEU A 589 32.28 16.68 32.06
CA LEU A 589 31.87 15.50 32.81
C LEU A 589 30.91 14.62 31.97
N ILE A 590 29.80 15.18 31.48
CA ILE A 590 28.82 14.43 30.68
C ILE A 590 29.48 13.91 29.40
N ALA A 591 30.25 14.74 28.67
CA ALA A 591 30.87 14.33 27.42
C ALA A 591 31.87 13.18 27.59
N ASN A 592 32.72 13.23 28.64
CA ASN A 592 33.68 12.16 28.92
C ASN A 592 32.97 10.86 29.36
N THR A 593 31.91 10.96 30.16
CA THR A 593 31.09 9.80 30.52
C THR A 593 30.40 9.19 29.32
N LEU A 594 29.91 10.01 28.36
CA LEU A 594 29.36 9.50 27.10
C LEU A 594 30.40 8.78 26.22
N LEU A 595 31.66 9.20 26.25
CA LEU A 595 32.73 8.50 25.56
C LEU A 595 33.03 7.12 26.17
N GLU A 596 32.76 6.92 27.46
CA GLU A 596 32.96 5.66 28.15
C GLU A 596 31.75 4.73 28.04
N TYR A 597 30.54 5.23 28.31
CA TYR A 597 29.31 4.43 28.41
C TYR A 597 28.42 4.49 27.17
N GLU A 598 28.71 5.37 26.21
CA GLU A 598 28.01 5.60 24.94
C GLU A 598 26.53 6.05 25.06
N THR A 599 25.86 5.72 26.16
CA THR A 599 24.48 6.10 26.46
C THR A 599 24.30 6.36 27.93
N LEU A 600 23.59 7.45 28.27
CA LEU A 600 23.24 7.82 29.64
C LEU A 600 21.71 7.93 29.75
N THR A 601 21.13 7.29 30.76
CA THR A 601 19.70 7.42 31.11
C THR A 601 19.50 8.62 32.04
N LYS A 602 18.23 9.05 32.23
CA LYS A 602 17.89 10.15 33.15
C LYS A 602 18.46 9.91 34.56
N GLU A 603 18.25 8.72 35.10
CA GLU A 603 18.70 8.36 36.46
C GLU A 603 20.22 8.45 36.58
N GLN A 604 20.94 8.02 35.57
CA GLN A 604 22.40 8.11 35.51
C GLN A 604 22.87 9.55 35.38
N ILE A 605 22.17 10.38 34.56
CA ILE A 605 22.49 11.80 34.39
C ILE A 605 22.26 12.56 35.68
N ASP A 606 21.10 12.36 36.35
CA ASP A 606 20.77 13.02 37.61
C ASP A 606 21.80 12.66 38.70
N TYR A 607 22.16 11.38 38.82
CA TYR A 607 23.19 10.92 39.75
C TYR A 607 24.57 11.50 39.42
N LEU A 608 24.94 11.54 38.16
CA LEU A 608 26.20 12.10 37.68
C LEU A 608 26.31 13.60 37.98
N VAL A 609 25.21 14.34 37.82
CA VAL A 609 25.15 15.79 38.15
C VAL A 609 25.29 16.04 39.62
N GLU A 610 24.71 15.19 40.49
CA GLU A 610 24.72 15.34 41.95
C GLU A 610 26.04 14.89 42.57
N HIS A 611 26.62 13.76 42.11
CA HIS A 611 27.76 13.13 42.76
C HIS A 611 29.09 13.28 41.98
N GLY A 612 29.04 13.68 40.73
CA GLY A 612 30.23 13.84 39.90
C GLY A 612 30.86 12.53 39.38
N VAL A 613 30.23 11.40 39.68
CA VAL A 613 30.66 10.05 39.29
C VAL A 613 29.46 9.23 38.83
N MET A 614 29.68 8.20 38.04
CA MET A 614 28.61 7.25 37.70
C MET A 614 28.22 6.39 38.91
N PRO A 615 26.95 5.97 39.02
CA PRO A 615 26.53 5.02 40.02
C PRO A 615 27.31 3.71 39.85
N GLU A 616 27.75 3.09 40.95
CA GLU A 616 28.38 1.76 40.93
C GLU A 616 27.43 0.78 40.21
N GLU A 617 27.95 0.07 39.20
CA GLU A 617 27.13 -0.85 38.41
C GLU A 617 26.56 -1.95 39.32
N ASN A 618 25.26 -1.88 39.56
CA ASN A 618 24.54 -2.93 40.27
C ASN A 618 24.44 -4.21 39.37
N LYS A 619 24.35 -5.39 40.01
CA LYS A 619 24.19 -6.74 39.41
C LYS A 619 23.22 -6.81 38.23
N SER A 620 22.22 -5.94 38.19
CA SER A 620 21.22 -5.85 37.13
C SER A 620 21.79 -5.49 35.74
N ASN A 621 22.93 -4.80 35.66
CA ASN A 621 23.57 -4.44 34.41
C ASN A 621 24.33 -5.62 33.77
N LEU A 622 25.02 -6.40 34.62
CA LEU A 622 25.72 -7.61 34.17
C LEU A 622 24.73 -8.69 33.68
N GLU A 623 23.55 -8.79 34.31
CA GLU A 623 22.47 -9.68 33.90
C GLU A 623 21.86 -9.32 32.52
N SER A 624 21.90 -8.05 32.12
CA SER A 624 21.40 -7.57 30.83
C SER A 624 22.38 -7.81 29.67
N MET A 625 23.68 -7.99 29.97
CA MET A 625 24.72 -8.15 28.95
C MET A 625 24.68 -9.52 28.25
N SER A 626 25.08 -9.55 26.97
CA SER A 626 25.21 -10.83 26.24
C SER A 626 26.31 -11.70 26.81
N LEU A 627 26.19 -13.02 26.75
CA LEU A 627 27.24 -13.97 27.18
C LEU A 627 28.60 -13.68 26.52
N THR A 628 28.56 -13.17 25.27
CA THR A 628 29.75 -12.80 24.49
C THR A 628 30.43 -11.57 25.07
N SER A 629 29.66 -10.56 25.46
CA SER A 629 30.16 -9.32 26.09
C SER A 629 30.70 -9.59 27.50
N LEU A 630 29.98 -10.40 28.29
CA LEU A 630 30.44 -10.83 29.61
C LEU A 630 31.74 -11.62 29.55
N ARG A 631 31.92 -12.50 28.56
CA ARG A 631 33.17 -13.22 28.34
C ARG A 631 34.32 -12.29 27.91
N ALA A 632 34.05 -11.25 27.13
CA ALA A 632 35.05 -10.24 26.81
C ALA A 632 35.51 -9.46 28.04
N MET A 633 34.57 -9.00 28.90
CA MET A 633 34.89 -8.34 30.16
C MET A 633 35.64 -9.26 31.13
N ALA A 634 35.21 -10.53 31.27
CA ALA A 634 35.88 -11.52 32.11
C ALA A 634 37.33 -11.81 31.65
N LYS A 635 37.56 -11.76 30.32
CA LYS A 635 38.89 -11.86 29.73
C LYS A 635 39.76 -10.65 30.08
N GLU A 636 39.21 -9.46 30.00
CA GLU A 636 39.88 -8.19 30.25
C GLU A 636 40.26 -8.05 31.74
N LYS A 637 39.33 -8.44 32.63
CA LYS A 637 39.55 -8.48 34.11
C LYS A 637 40.36 -9.72 34.55
N GLY A 638 40.85 -10.58 33.65
CA GLY A 638 41.76 -11.67 33.95
C GLY A 638 41.14 -12.91 34.59
N ILE A 639 39.83 -13.11 34.48
CA ILE A 639 39.14 -14.29 35.03
C ILE A 639 39.59 -15.55 34.30
N LYS A 640 40.07 -16.55 35.07
CA LYS A 640 40.49 -17.82 34.52
C LYS A 640 39.28 -18.70 34.16
N ASN A 641 39.36 -19.42 33.05
CA ASN A 641 38.30 -20.35 32.56
C ASN A 641 36.98 -19.69 32.12
N TYR A 642 36.92 -18.39 31.87
CA TYR A 642 35.73 -17.65 31.45
C TYR A 642 35.03 -18.24 30.22
N SER A 643 35.76 -18.95 29.34
CA SER A 643 35.21 -19.54 28.10
C SER A 643 34.31 -20.76 28.36
N LYS A 644 34.45 -21.42 29.52
CA LYS A 644 33.67 -22.61 29.93
C LYS A 644 32.56 -22.26 30.92
N MET A 645 32.54 -21.05 31.45
CA MET A 645 31.58 -20.58 32.44
C MET A 645 30.24 -20.22 31.77
N ASN A 646 29.15 -20.52 32.47
CA ASN A 646 27.83 -20.06 32.09
C ASN A 646 27.63 -18.58 32.45
N LYS A 647 26.53 -17.96 32.01
CA LYS A 647 26.27 -16.53 32.20
C LYS A 647 26.26 -16.13 33.70
N ALA A 648 25.60 -16.91 34.52
CA ALA A 648 25.48 -16.65 35.98
C ALA A 648 26.83 -16.75 36.70
N GLU A 649 27.66 -17.74 36.35
CA GLU A 649 29.00 -17.93 36.92
C GLU A 649 29.96 -16.78 36.56
N ILE A 650 29.86 -16.25 35.33
CA ILE A 650 30.67 -15.11 34.91
C ILE A 650 30.26 -13.86 35.66
N ILE A 651 28.96 -13.64 35.87
CA ILE A 651 28.45 -12.51 36.63
C ILE A 651 28.90 -12.59 38.08
N ASP A 652 28.79 -13.74 38.72
CA ASP A 652 29.22 -13.96 40.10
C ASP A 652 30.72 -13.74 40.27
N GLU A 653 31.57 -14.13 39.32
CA GLU A 653 33.01 -13.90 39.39
C GLU A 653 33.39 -12.45 39.12
N LEU A 654 32.67 -11.75 38.20
CA LEU A 654 32.84 -10.31 37.96
C LEU A 654 32.46 -9.51 39.22
N ASP A 655 31.35 -9.86 39.86
CA ASP A 655 30.87 -9.24 41.11
C ASP A 655 31.82 -9.43 42.29
N LYS A 656 32.56 -10.54 42.35
CA LYS A 656 33.57 -10.78 43.39
C LYS A 656 34.85 -9.97 43.20
N LEU A 657 35.15 -9.58 41.97
CA LEU A 657 36.32 -8.77 41.65
C LEU A 657 36.05 -7.26 41.84
N ASP A 658 34.79 -6.85 41.80
CA ASP A 658 34.37 -5.46 42.01
C ASP A 658 34.02 -5.16 43.49
N LYS A 659 34.08 -6.17 44.40
CA LYS A 659 34.03 -6.06 45.84
C LYS A 659 35.44 -6.16 46.45
#